data_e8d4f4dcf948dd13aae51e3cd9f16552
#
_entry.id   e8d4f4dcf948dd13aae51e3cd9f16552
#
_cell.length_a   1.000
_cell.length_b   1.000
_cell.length_c   1.000
_cell.angle_alpha   90.00
_cell.angle_beta   90.00
_cell.angle_gamma   90.00
#
_symmetry.space_group_name_H-M   'P 1'
#
loop_
_entity.id
_entity.type
_entity.pdbx_description
1 polymer ?
#
loop_
_entity_poly.entity_id
_entity_poly.type
_entity_poly.pdbx_seq_one_letter_code
_entity_poly.pdbx_strand_id
1 'polypeptide(L)'
;MKPLPVKTIAHYRIVEPIGAGGMGAVYKAYDNKLQRVVALKLLPPEYVSQEDRRRRFFQEARAASALNHPHILTIYEAGEDDGRPYIAMEYVEGDTIRQKISKNALQLKEALDIAIQLASGLARAHELGIIHRDLKPENLMLSRDGYAKILDFGLAKLVAERERALVADSEQKTLIRGVETQSGTLIGTINYMAPEQLLGQRVDRRCDIFSFGVVLCEMLTGAAPFVHDNRIDTMHAILHRDPLFPTNGPGGLLLGLQRILTKALAKTPKDRYQTINELADELKAIKRDLDLGKTLPVAPRTRLVLKRTGDGSRVIDYEKELNEAQFKAVTTTDGPLLIVAGAGTGKTRTLVYRVARLVEIGVKPESILLLTFTRRAAASMLTRAAALADARCQRVSGGTFHSLGHSVLRKFADHAGVAKNFTVLDQSDTEDLIDLLRRQIRITKAQHFPRKRTIAAIFSMMVNKVLSLKQVLNQHYPQFVDERRNLETLFKSFEDFKRSRHMLTYDDLLVRFREALEASAEMREQLGEQYRYIMVDEYQDTNKLQAQIVKLMTARHDNVAVVGDEFQSIYSFRGASHRNMLEFPKLFPSAQIIKLEENFRSTQPILDVANAIISDVKESFKKRLYSRIDGGQPPVVVSARDENEQSRFVAQRIVELREEGAPLSDIAV
;
A
#
# COMPACT_ATOMS: atom_id res chain seq x y z
N MET A 1 -32.69 -12.29 -2.94
CA MET A 1 -33.34 -11.77 -4.16
C MET A 1 -34.83 -12.06 -4.10
N LYS A 2 -35.70 -11.02 -4.17
CA LYS A 2 -37.13 -11.25 -4.33
C LYS A 2 -37.40 -11.70 -5.79
N PRO A 3 -38.17 -12.75 -6.03
CA PRO A 3 -38.49 -13.15 -7.41
C PRO A 3 -39.22 -12.02 -8.13
N LEU A 4 -38.83 -11.73 -9.37
CA LEU A 4 -39.56 -10.81 -10.23
C LEU A 4 -40.95 -11.39 -10.53
N PRO A 5 -42.04 -10.62 -10.43
CA PRO A 5 -43.37 -11.06 -10.78
C PRO A 5 -43.57 -11.21 -12.29
N VAL A 6 -42.58 -10.77 -13.11
CA VAL A 6 -42.67 -10.78 -14.59
C VAL A 6 -42.02 -12.06 -15.11
N LYS A 7 -42.85 -12.92 -15.74
CA LYS A 7 -42.39 -14.18 -16.33
C LYS A 7 -41.71 -14.04 -17.72
N THR A 8 -41.92 -12.89 -18.38
CA THR A 8 -41.45 -12.66 -19.76
C THR A 8 -41.00 -11.20 -19.93
N ILE A 9 -39.90 -10.97 -20.62
CA ILE A 9 -39.41 -9.66 -21.07
C ILE A 9 -39.23 -9.77 -22.59
N ALA A 10 -39.95 -8.94 -23.35
CA ALA A 10 -40.08 -9.06 -24.79
C ALA A 10 -40.46 -10.51 -25.18
N HIS A 11 -39.67 -11.20 -25.93
CA HIS A 11 -39.84 -12.59 -26.29
C HIS A 11 -39.03 -13.59 -25.47
N TYR A 12 -38.38 -13.13 -24.40
CA TYR A 12 -37.53 -13.94 -23.52
C TYR A 12 -38.29 -14.38 -22.29
N ARG A 13 -38.51 -15.67 -22.11
CA ARG A 13 -39.12 -16.25 -20.91
C ARG A 13 -38.06 -16.47 -19.84
N ILE A 14 -38.17 -15.80 -18.70
CA ILE A 14 -37.26 -15.94 -17.57
C ILE A 14 -37.39 -17.33 -16.96
N VAL A 15 -36.28 -18.00 -16.76
CA VAL A 15 -36.19 -19.35 -16.15
C VAL A 15 -35.78 -19.24 -14.69
N GLU A 16 -34.59 -18.68 -14.42
CA GLU A 16 -34.02 -18.56 -13.07
C GLU A 16 -33.01 -17.40 -13.00
N PRO A 17 -32.78 -16.82 -11.81
CA PRO A 17 -31.73 -15.84 -11.61
C PRO A 17 -30.38 -16.55 -11.55
N ILE A 18 -29.35 -16.02 -12.28
CA ILE A 18 -28.00 -16.57 -12.30
C ILE A 18 -26.96 -15.63 -11.70
N GLY A 19 -27.29 -14.33 -11.56
CA GLY A 19 -26.38 -13.36 -10.95
C GLY A 19 -27.05 -12.03 -10.65
N ALA A 20 -26.48 -11.28 -9.71
CA ALA A 20 -26.87 -9.90 -9.44
C ALA A 20 -25.61 -9.09 -9.13
N GLY A 21 -25.48 -7.90 -9.71
CA GLY A 21 -24.37 -6.98 -9.51
C GLY A 21 -24.80 -5.53 -9.50
N GLY A 22 -23.86 -4.62 -9.30
CA GLY A 22 -24.14 -3.18 -9.21
C GLY A 22 -24.74 -2.55 -10.47
N MET A 23 -24.72 -3.23 -11.62
CA MET A 23 -25.27 -2.76 -12.89
C MET A 23 -26.46 -3.59 -13.40
N GLY A 24 -27.00 -4.50 -12.59
CA GLY A 24 -28.19 -5.24 -12.97
C GLY A 24 -28.27 -6.66 -12.40
N ALA A 25 -29.43 -7.27 -12.64
CA ALA A 25 -29.66 -8.69 -12.37
C ALA A 25 -29.57 -9.46 -13.68
N VAL A 26 -28.92 -10.62 -13.65
CA VAL A 26 -28.77 -11.51 -14.80
C VAL A 26 -29.60 -12.75 -14.57
N TYR A 27 -30.39 -13.12 -15.54
CA TYR A 27 -31.29 -14.27 -15.52
C TYR A 27 -30.95 -15.23 -16.65
N LYS A 28 -31.10 -16.52 -16.40
CA LYS A 28 -31.22 -17.51 -17.44
C LYS A 28 -32.60 -17.37 -18.06
N ALA A 29 -32.70 -17.23 -19.36
CA ALA A 29 -33.96 -17.06 -20.07
C ALA A 29 -34.00 -17.93 -21.31
N TYR A 30 -35.19 -18.20 -21.80
CA TYR A 30 -35.43 -18.93 -23.03
C TYR A 30 -35.95 -17.97 -24.10
N ASP A 31 -35.22 -17.88 -25.20
CA ASP A 31 -35.62 -17.14 -26.38
C ASP A 31 -36.69 -17.92 -27.15
N ASN A 32 -37.96 -17.47 -27.07
CA ASN A 32 -39.07 -18.15 -27.70
C ASN A 32 -39.06 -18.03 -29.23
N LYS A 33 -38.35 -17.05 -29.82
CA LYS A 33 -38.24 -16.87 -31.28
C LYS A 33 -37.19 -17.81 -31.88
N LEU A 34 -35.99 -17.87 -31.27
CA LEU A 34 -34.87 -18.66 -31.76
C LEU A 34 -34.70 -20.01 -31.07
N GLN A 35 -35.60 -20.34 -30.13
CA GLN A 35 -35.66 -21.62 -29.40
C GLN A 35 -34.30 -22.00 -28.74
N ARG A 36 -33.68 -21.05 -28.05
CA ARG A 36 -32.39 -21.25 -27.38
C ARG A 36 -32.36 -20.65 -26.00
N VAL A 37 -31.45 -21.13 -25.17
CA VAL A 37 -31.15 -20.54 -23.87
C VAL A 37 -30.23 -19.33 -24.03
N VAL A 38 -30.54 -18.25 -23.31
CA VAL A 38 -29.78 -17.00 -23.29
C VAL A 38 -29.57 -16.52 -21.87
N ALA A 39 -28.57 -15.67 -21.63
CA ALA A 39 -28.47 -14.87 -20.43
C ALA A 39 -29.10 -13.50 -20.70
N LEU A 40 -30.02 -13.09 -19.82
CA LEU A 40 -30.75 -11.82 -19.93
C LEU A 40 -30.36 -10.89 -18.78
N LYS A 41 -29.63 -9.81 -19.09
CA LYS A 41 -29.23 -8.78 -18.14
C LYS A 41 -30.27 -7.67 -18.14
N LEU A 42 -30.85 -7.37 -16.95
CA LEU A 42 -31.87 -6.34 -16.78
C LEU A 42 -31.32 -5.19 -15.93
N LEU A 43 -31.63 -3.95 -16.34
CA LEU A 43 -31.35 -2.78 -15.51
C LEU A 43 -32.32 -2.75 -14.31
N PRO A 44 -31.85 -2.57 -13.05
CA PRO A 44 -32.73 -2.49 -11.89
C PRO A 44 -33.77 -1.37 -11.99
N PRO A 45 -35.00 -1.56 -11.49
CA PRO A 45 -36.08 -0.57 -11.58
C PRO A 45 -35.72 0.80 -11.01
N GLU A 46 -34.90 0.83 -9.93
CA GLU A 46 -34.41 2.07 -9.30
C GLU A 46 -33.46 2.88 -10.17
N TYR A 47 -32.95 2.30 -11.25
CA TYR A 47 -32.01 2.95 -12.18
C TYR A 47 -32.62 3.27 -13.54
N VAL A 48 -33.83 2.82 -13.81
CA VAL A 48 -34.54 3.04 -15.07
C VAL A 48 -34.82 4.54 -15.33
N SER A 49 -35.13 5.30 -14.27
CA SER A 49 -35.35 6.76 -14.34
C SER A 49 -34.07 7.58 -14.45
N GLN A 50 -32.88 6.97 -14.28
CA GLN A 50 -31.59 7.65 -14.36
C GLN A 50 -31.03 7.55 -15.80
N GLU A 51 -31.21 8.61 -16.59
CA GLU A 51 -30.86 8.68 -18.00
C GLU A 51 -29.37 8.32 -18.24
N ASP A 52 -28.47 8.76 -17.36
CA ASP A 52 -27.04 8.44 -17.43
C ASP A 52 -26.74 6.96 -17.29
N ARG A 53 -27.43 6.25 -16.38
CA ARG A 53 -27.24 4.80 -16.19
C ARG A 53 -27.83 4.00 -17.35
N ARG A 54 -28.96 4.42 -17.86
CA ARG A 54 -29.58 3.83 -19.05
C ARG A 54 -28.70 3.98 -20.29
N ARG A 55 -28.15 5.18 -20.51
CA ARG A 55 -27.19 5.46 -21.59
C ARG A 55 -25.95 4.59 -21.50
N ARG A 56 -25.35 4.45 -20.31
CA ARG A 56 -24.19 3.59 -20.05
C ARG A 56 -24.48 2.13 -20.34
N PHE A 57 -25.63 1.62 -19.91
CA PHE A 57 -26.07 0.24 -20.16
C PHE A 57 -26.10 -0.11 -21.66
N PHE A 58 -26.67 0.77 -22.47
CA PHE A 58 -26.71 0.57 -23.93
C PHE A 58 -25.35 0.81 -24.61
N GLN A 59 -24.52 1.69 -24.09
CA GLN A 59 -23.15 1.89 -24.60
C GLN A 59 -22.28 0.67 -24.40
N GLU A 60 -22.37 0.00 -23.26
CA GLU A 60 -21.69 -1.28 -22.99
C GLU A 60 -22.12 -2.34 -24.00
N ALA A 61 -23.42 -2.47 -24.20
CA ALA A 61 -23.96 -3.42 -25.16
C ALA A 61 -23.45 -3.17 -26.59
N ARG A 62 -23.45 -1.91 -27.06
CA ARG A 62 -23.00 -1.54 -28.41
C ARG A 62 -21.53 -1.84 -28.63
N ALA A 63 -20.67 -1.53 -27.67
CA ALA A 63 -19.25 -1.76 -27.82
C ALA A 63 -18.89 -3.25 -27.77
N ALA A 64 -19.55 -4.01 -26.88
CA ALA A 64 -19.36 -5.45 -26.80
C ALA A 64 -19.95 -6.19 -28.01
N SER A 65 -21.04 -5.69 -28.63
CA SER A 65 -21.64 -6.29 -29.84
C SER A 65 -20.75 -6.17 -31.08
N ALA A 66 -19.80 -5.22 -31.11
CA ALA A 66 -18.79 -5.12 -32.17
C ALA A 66 -17.70 -6.20 -32.09
N LEU A 67 -17.61 -6.91 -30.95
CA LEU A 67 -16.60 -7.92 -30.69
C LEU A 67 -17.14 -9.32 -31.03
N ASN A 68 -16.66 -9.90 -32.15
CA ASN A 68 -16.95 -11.28 -32.48
C ASN A 68 -15.66 -12.11 -32.34
N HIS A 69 -15.58 -12.91 -31.28
CA HIS A 69 -14.42 -13.75 -30.98
C HIS A 69 -14.81 -14.91 -30.05
N PRO A 70 -14.28 -16.15 -30.24
CA PRO A 70 -14.67 -17.31 -29.44
C PRO A 70 -14.45 -17.15 -27.93
N HIS A 71 -13.50 -16.28 -27.50
CA HIS A 71 -13.18 -15.99 -26.12
C HIS A 71 -13.76 -14.68 -25.59
N ILE A 72 -14.77 -14.11 -26.28
CA ILE A 72 -15.54 -12.96 -25.83
C ILE A 72 -17.03 -13.35 -25.82
N LEU A 73 -17.76 -12.93 -24.81
CA LEU A 73 -19.19 -13.18 -24.70
C LEU A 73 -19.93 -12.49 -25.85
N THR A 74 -20.77 -13.22 -26.56
CA THR A 74 -21.56 -12.68 -27.67
C THR A 74 -22.82 -11.99 -27.17
N ILE A 75 -23.05 -10.74 -27.56
CA ILE A 75 -24.31 -10.04 -27.35
C ILE A 75 -25.21 -10.30 -28.57
N TYR A 76 -26.44 -10.75 -28.31
CA TYR A 76 -27.40 -11.05 -29.33
C TYR A 76 -28.33 -9.88 -29.64
N GLU A 77 -28.80 -9.23 -28.58
CA GLU A 77 -29.77 -8.13 -28.69
C GLU A 77 -29.66 -7.20 -27.48
N ALA A 78 -29.92 -5.91 -27.70
CA ALA A 78 -30.12 -4.93 -26.65
C ALA A 78 -31.39 -4.15 -26.96
N GLY A 79 -32.33 -4.09 -26.04
CA GLY A 79 -33.65 -3.50 -26.26
C GLY A 79 -34.27 -2.99 -24.96
N GLU A 80 -35.54 -2.61 -25.10
CA GLU A 80 -36.35 -2.14 -24.00
C GLU A 80 -37.77 -2.75 -24.12
N ASP A 81 -38.29 -3.21 -23.00
CA ASP A 81 -39.61 -3.76 -22.90
C ASP A 81 -40.33 -3.16 -21.69
N ASP A 82 -41.49 -2.55 -21.94
CA ASP A 82 -42.31 -1.82 -20.92
C ASP A 82 -41.43 -0.87 -20.04
N GLY A 83 -40.57 -0.09 -20.72
CA GLY A 83 -39.69 0.87 -20.08
C GLY A 83 -38.48 0.23 -19.36
N ARG A 84 -38.23 -1.07 -19.47
CA ARG A 84 -37.10 -1.79 -18.84
C ARG A 84 -36.05 -2.13 -19.85
N PRO A 85 -34.85 -1.55 -19.79
CA PRO A 85 -33.73 -1.91 -20.63
C PRO A 85 -33.26 -3.34 -20.33
N TYR A 86 -32.97 -4.09 -21.40
CA TYR A 86 -32.41 -5.44 -21.34
C TYR A 86 -31.31 -5.64 -22.35
N ILE A 87 -30.42 -6.60 -22.03
CA ILE A 87 -29.39 -7.12 -22.94
C ILE A 87 -29.53 -8.64 -22.96
N ALA A 88 -29.81 -9.22 -24.13
CA ALA A 88 -29.77 -10.65 -24.35
C ALA A 88 -28.41 -11.06 -24.90
N MET A 89 -27.79 -12.05 -24.28
CA MET A 89 -26.43 -12.47 -24.57
C MET A 89 -26.28 -13.99 -24.46
N GLU A 90 -25.18 -14.49 -24.92
CA GLU A 90 -24.79 -15.89 -24.85
C GLU A 90 -24.88 -16.40 -23.39
N TYR A 91 -25.54 -17.54 -23.21
CA TYR A 91 -25.52 -18.26 -21.95
C TYR A 91 -24.34 -19.23 -21.92
N VAL A 92 -23.36 -18.96 -21.07
CA VAL A 92 -22.19 -19.83 -20.90
C VAL A 92 -22.47 -20.80 -19.77
N GLU A 93 -22.55 -22.09 -20.08
CA GLU A 93 -22.72 -23.14 -19.08
C GLU A 93 -21.33 -23.50 -18.51
N GLY A 94 -21.04 -23.07 -17.28
CA GLY A 94 -19.75 -23.26 -16.66
C GLY A 94 -19.58 -22.49 -15.35
N ASP A 95 -18.35 -22.44 -14.86
CA ASP A 95 -17.96 -21.74 -13.64
C ASP A 95 -17.22 -20.42 -13.97
N THR A 96 -17.38 -19.41 -13.13
CA THR A 96 -16.48 -18.25 -13.19
C THR A 96 -15.08 -18.67 -12.73
N ILE A 97 -14.05 -17.94 -13.19
CA ILE A 97 -12.68 -18.17 -12.71
C ILE A 97 -12.60 -17.96 -11.21
N ARG A 98 -13.40 -17.04 -10.62
CA ARG A 98 -13.54 -16.87 -9.17
C ARG A 98 -13.98 -18.15 -8.48
N GLN A 99 -15.02 -18.81 -8.99
CA GLN A 99 -15.53 -20.07 -8.44
C GLN A 99 -14.51 -21.21 -8.56
N LYS A 100 -13.74 -21.23 -9.64
CA LYS A 100 -12.65 -22.19 -9.82
C LYS A 100 -11.53 -22.00 -8.81
N ILE A 101 -11.03 -20.76 -8.66
CA ILE A 101 -9.96 -20.42 -7.71
C ILE A 101 -10.40 -20.68 -6.26
N SER A 102 -11.67 -20.40 -5.91
CA SER A 102 -12.17 -20.61 -4.55
C SER A 102 -12.20 -22.09 -4.11
N LYS A 103 -12.26 -23.01 -5.07
CA LYS A 103 -12.20 -24.45 -4.81
C LYS A 103 -10.75 -24.92 -4.57
N ASN A 104 -9.83 -24.49 -5.43
CA ASN A 104 -8.37 -24.69 -5.32
C ASN A 104 -7.65 -23.84 -6.38
N ALA A 105 -6.34 -23.58 -6.19
CA ALA A 105 -5.49 -23.06 -7.27
C ALA A 105 -5.55 -24.01 -8.49
N LEU A 106 -5.59 -23.41 -9.69
CA LEU A 106 -5.68 -24.18 -10.91
C LEU A 106 -4.36 -24.94 -11.17
N GLN A 107 -4.47 -26.10 -11.82
CA GLN A 107 -3.29 -26.80 -12.32
C GLN A 107 -2.55 -25.90 -13.34
N LEU A 108 -1.21 -25.92 -13.31
CA LEU A 108 -0.38 -25.05 -14.14
C LEU A 108 -0.78 -25.10 -15.64
N LYS A 109 -1.01 -26.29 -16.17
CA LYS A 109 -1.38 -26.48 -17.59
C LYS A 109 -2.76 -25.86 -17.88
N GLU A 110 -3.74 -26.09 -17.00
CA GLU A 110 -5.09 -25.52 -17.11
C GLU A 110 -5.05 -24.00 -17.02
N ALA A 111 -4.29 -23.42 -16.07
CA ALA A 111 -4.13 -21.98 -15.92
C ALA A 111 -3.50 -21.34 -17.16
N LEU A 112 -2.50 -21.98 -17.77
CA LEU A 112 -1.87 -21.51 -19.02
C LEU A 112 -2.84 -21.56 -20.20
N ASP A 113 -3.63 -22.62 -20.32
CA ASP A 113 -4.62 -22.77 -21.39
C ASP A 113 -5.68 -21.67 -21.32
N ILE A 114 -6.22 -21.43 -20.14
CA ILE A 114 -7.18 -20.36 -19.88
C ILE A 114 -6.55 -18.99 -20.18
N ALA A 115 -5.35 -18.74 -19.69
CA ALA A 115 -4.67 -17.46 -19.88
C ALA A 115 -4.40 -17.15 -21.36
N ILE A 116 -3.96 -18.13 -22.14
CA ILE A 116 -3.72 -17.96 -23.59
C ILE A 116 -5.03 -17.65 -24.33
N GLN A 117 -6.13 -18.32 -23.99
CA GLN A 117 -7.44 -18.07 -24.57
C GLN A 117 -7.95 -16.64 -24.26
N LEU A 118 -7.86 -16.24 -22.97
CA LEU A 118 -8.26 -14.90 -22.54
C LEU A 118 -7.39 -13.79 -23.17
N ALA A 119 -6.08 -14.02 -23.28
CA ALA A 119 -5.18 -13.09 -23.96
C ALA A 119 -5.54 -12.90 -25.43
N SER A 120 -5.97 -13.99 -26.13
CA SER A 120 -6.46 -13.91 -27.51
C SER A 120 -7.72 -13.05 -27.64
N GLY A 121 -8.68 -13.19 -26.71
CA GLY A 121 -9.87 -12.35 -26.67
C GLY A 121 -9.53 -10.88 -26.41
N LEU A 122 -8.65 -10.59 -25.43
CA LEU A 122 -8.18 -9.23 -25.15
C LEU A 122 -7.44 -8.61 -26.34
N ALA A 123 -6.61 -9.38 -27.05
CA ALA A 123 -5.92 -8.92 -28.24
C ALA A 123 -6.91 -8.41 -29.30
N ARG A 124 -7.97 -9.16 -29.55
CA ARG A 124 -9.01 -8.76 -30.49
C ARG A 124 -9.73 -7.47 -30.07
N ALA A 125 -10.03 -7.30 -28.78
CA ALA A 125 -10.63 -6.08 -28.27
C ALA A 125 -9.68 -4.87 -28.44
N HIS A 126 -8.40 -5.05 -28.12
CA HIS A 126 -7.38 -4.00 -28.22
C HIS A 126 -7.11 -3.57 -29.68
N GLU A 127 -7.20 -4.49 -30.65
CA GLU A 127 -7.11 -4.17 -32.08
C GLU A 127 -8.21 -3.22 -32.54
N LEU A 128 -9.42 -3.36 -31.97
CA LEU A 128 -10.56 -2.48 -32.22
C LEU A 128 -10.60 -1.23 -31.34
N GLY A 129 -9.52 -0.98 -30.57
CA GLY A 129 -9.41 0.16 -29.67
C GLY A 129 -10.27 0.07 -28.41
N ILE A 130 -10.80 -1.13 -28.11
CA ILE A 130 -11.66 -1.37 -26.95
C ILE A 130 -10.79 -1.87 -25.79
N ILE A 131 -10.86 -1.19 -24.64
CA ILE A 131 -10.15 -1.52 -23.41
C ILE A 131 -11.16 -2.03 -22.39
N HIS A 132 -10.86 -3.14 -21.70
CA HIS A 132 -11.79 -3.78 -20.77
C HIS A 132 -11.96 -3.01 -19.45
N ARG A 133 -10.87 -2.56 -18.84
CA ARG A 133 -10.79 -1.69 -17.63
C ARG A 133 -11.32 -2.29 -16.32
N ASP A 134 -11.99 -3.42 -16.32
CA ASP A 134 -12.53 -4.11 -15.14
C ASP A 134 -12.29 -5.62 -15.21
N LEU A 135 -11.10 -6.02 -15.67
CA LEU A 135 -10.72 -7.42 -15.78
C LEU A 135 -10.49 -8.01 -14.37
N LYS A 136 -11.28 -9.02 -14.03
CA LYS A 136 -11.25 -9.71 -12.75
C LYS A 136 -11.84 -11.11 -12.88
N PRO A 137 -11.57 -12.06 -11.97
CA PRO A 137 -12.02 -13.44 -12.07
C PRO A 137 -13.54 -13.62 -12.14
N GLU A 138 -14.32 -12.65 -11.60
CA GLU A 138 -15.78 -12.65 -11.69
C GLU A 138 -16.30 -12.39 -13.11
N ASN A 139 -15.51 -11.65 -13.91
CA ASN A 139 -15.84 -11.30 -15.30
C ASN A 139 -15.22 -12.28 -16.32
N LEU A 140 -14.72 -13.42 -15.86
CA LEU A 140 -14.12 -14.46 -16.68
C LEU A 140 -14.81 -15.80 -16.40
N MET A 141 -15.27 -16.48 -17.43
CA MET A 141 -15.91 -17.79 -17.29
C MET A 141 -15.14 -18.87 -18.05
N LEU A 142 -15.17 -20.07 -17.53
CA LEU A 142 -14.75 -21.29 -18.23
C LEU A 142 -15.98 -22.16 -18.48
N SER A 143 -16.27 -22.41 -19.78
CA SER A 143 -17.35 -23.30 -20.16
C SER A 143 -17.05 -24.76 -19.80
N ARG A 144 -18.08 -25.61 -19.77
CA ARG A 144 -17.88 -27.06 -19.55
C ARG A 144 -17.00 -27.71 -20.62
N ASP A 145 -17.00 -27.14 -21.82
CA ASP A 145 -16.19 -27.62 -22.95
C ASP A 145 -14.77 -27.09 -22.96
N GLY A 146 -14.36 -26.34 -21.90
CA GLY A 146 -12.99 -25.83 -21.75
C GLY A 146 -12.70 -24.51 -22.47
N TYR A 147 -13.71 -23.81 -22.97
CA TYR A 147 -13.54 -22.47 -23.57
C TYR A 147 -13.63 -21.38 -22.51
N ALA A 148 -12.56 -20.59 -22.40
CA ALA A 148 -12.56 -19.40 -21.57
C ALA A 148 -13.22 -18.23 -22.30
N LYS A 149 -14.07 -17.46 -21.59
CA LYS A 149 -14.80 -16.31 -22.13
C LYS A 149 -14.69 -15.10 -21.22
N ILE A 150 -14.47 -13.94 -21.84
CA ILE A 150 -14.45 -12.62 -21.21
C ILE A 150 -15.88 -12.05 -21.22
N LEU A 151 -16.37 -11.65 -20.05
CA LEU A 151 -17.66 -11.03 -19.85
C LEU A 151 -17.50 -9.51 -19.67
N ASP A 152 -18.59 -8.77 -19.75
CA ASP A 152 -18.79 -7.37 -19.30
C ASP A 152 -17.58 -6.42 -19.47
N PHE A 153 -17.41 -5.85 -20.67
CA PHE A 153 -16.45 -4.76 -20.91
C PHE A 153 -16.85 -3.49 -20.15
N GLY A 154 -16.00 -3.02 -19.23
CA GLY A 154 -16.26 -1.93 -18.27
C GLY A 154 -16.32 -0.52 -18.87
N LEU A 155 -17.03 -0.31 -19.96
CA LEU A 155 -17.17 0.96 -20.69
C LEU A 155 -17.88 2.07 -19.90
N ALA A 156 -18.66 1.72 -18.89
CA ALA A 156 -19.30 2.69 -18.00
C ALA A 156 -18.31 3.61 -17.25
N LYS A 157 -17.05 3.21 -17.10
CA LYS A 157 -15.99 4.02 -16.47
C LYS A 157 -15.47 5.14 -17.38
N LEU A 158 -15.66 5.04 -18.70
CA LEU A 158 -15.20 6.05 -19.70
C LEU A 158 -15.92 7.39 -19.60
N VAL A 159 -17.23 7.38 -19.34
CA VAL A 159 -18.04 8.61 -19.31
C VAL A 159 -17.76 9.40 -18.03
N ALA A 160 -17.58 8.71 -16.91
CA ALA A 160 -17.20 9.34 -15.64
C ALA A 160 -15.81 10.00 -15.70
N GLU A 161 -14.88 9.48 -16.52
CA GLU A 161 -13.55 10.07 -16.73
C GLU A 161 -13.60 11.27 -17.69
N ARG A 162 -14.41 11.22 -18.76
CA ARG A 162 -14.61 12.35 -19.67
C ARG A 162 -15.33 13.54 -19.03
N GLU A 163 -16.35 13.28 -18.23
CA GLU A 163 -17.05 14.32 -17.48
C GLU A 163 -16.14 14.96 -16.41
N ARG A 164 -15.26 14.17 -15.78
CA ARG A 164 -14.24 14.70 -14.85
C ARG A 164 -13.16 15.51 -15.56
N ALA A 165 -12.76 15.13 -16.77
CA ALA A 165 -11.79 15.87 -17.58
C ALA A 165 -12.35 17.22 -18.08
N LEU A 166 -13.66 17.29 -18.37
CA LEU A 166 -14.33 18.53 -18.78
C LEU A 166 -14.58 19.52 -17.61
N VAL A 167 -14.61 19.01 -16.37
CA VAL A 167 -14.73 19.82 -15.13
C VAL A 167 -13.36 20.22 -14.57
N ALA A 168 -12.28 19.55 -14.97
CA ALA A 168 -10.92 19.80 -14.48
C ALA A 168 -10.21 20.98 -15.17
N ASP A 169 -10.81 21.60 -16.18
CA ASP A 169 -10.27 22.83 -16.83
C ASP A 169 -10.57 24.12 -16.03
N SER A 170 -11.25 23.99 -14.89
CA SER A 170 -11.39 25.06 -13.91
C SER A 170 -10.99 24.56 -12.52
N GLU A 171 -9.81 25.02 -12.05
CA GLU A 171 -9.25 24.86 -10.71
C GLU A 171 -8.42 23.58 -10.44
N GLN A 172 -7.10 23.75 -10.58
CA GLN A 172 -6.09 22.97 -9.88
C GLN A 172 -6.36 22.97 -8.38
N LYS A 173 -6.82 21.84 -7.89
CA LYS A 173 -6.67 21.29 -6.50
C LYS A 173 -7.83 20.37 -6.17
N THR A 174 -7.69 19.08 -6.35
CA THR A 174 -8.20 18.04 -5.42
C THR A 174 -8.07 16.65 -6.05
N LEU A 175 -6.91 16.04 -5.91
CA LEU A 175 -6.58 14.73 -6.49
C LEU A 175 -7.05 13.52 -5.64
N ILE A 176 -7.97 13.69 -4.68
CA ILE A 176 -8.48 12.57 -3.84
C ILE A 176 -10.00 12.66 -3.60
N ARG A 177 -10.74 13.47 -4.33
CA ARG A 177 -12.21 13.54 -4.20
C ARG A 177 -12.90 12.92 -5.40
N GLY A 178 -13.16 11.62 -5.38
CA GLY A 178 -13.99 11.03 -6.44
C GLY A 178 -14.17 9.52 -6.44
N VAL A 179 -14.11 8.86 -5.31
CA VAL A 179 -14.61 7.48 -5.17
C VAL A 179 -15.60 7.42 -4.01
N GLU A 180 -16.58 8.34 -4.02
CA GLU A 180 -17.84 8.14 -3.30
C GLU A 180 -18.82 7.50 -4.26
N THR A 181 -18.97 6.20 -4.17
CA THR A 181 -20.14 5.48 -4.66
C THR A 181 -20.78 4.79 -3.47
N GLN A 182 -22.03 5.19 -3.25
CA GLN A 182 -22.94 4.63 -2.29
C GLN A 182 -22.95 3.10 -2.30
N SER A 183 -22.93 2.54 -1.09
CA SER A 183 -23.41 1.21 -0.70
C SER A 183 -22.74 -0.04 -1.32
N GLY A 184 -21.88 -0.66 -0.56
CA GLY A 184 -21.82 -2.13 -0.41
C GLY A 184 -21.18 -3.00 -1.50
N THR A 185 -20.99 -2.55 -2.74
CA THR A 185 -20.62 -3.44 -3.85
C THR A 185 -19.21 -3.22 -4.43
N LEU A 186 -18.41 -2.31 -3.90
CA LEU A 186 -17.08 -1.96 -4.45
C LEU A 186 -15.87 -2.63 -3.76
N ILE A 187 -16.11 -3.54 -2.82
CA ILE A 187 -15.03 -4.11 -1.99
C ILE A 187 -14.07 -5.00 -2.79
N GLY A 188 -14.52 -5.65 -3.89
CA GLY A 188 -13.70 -6.58 -4.68
C GLY A 188 -12.94 -5.98 -5.88
N THR A 189 -13.34 -4.83 -6.41
CA THR A 189 -12.85 -4.32 -7.71
C THR A 189 -11.45 -3.70 -7.66
N ILE A 190 -11.02 -3.15 -6.54
CA ILE A 190 -9.73 -2.44 -6.39
C ILE A 190 -8.55 -3.38 -6.57
N ASN A 191 -8.66 -4.61 -6.15
CA ASN A 191 -7.58 -5.60 -6.14
C ASN A 191 -6.95 -5.87 -7.52
N TYR A 192 -7.67 -5.56 -8.61
CA TYR A 192 -7.27 -5.80 -10.00
C TYR A 192 -6.98 -4.52 -10.78
N MET A 193 -7.17 -3.33 -10.16
CA MET A 193 -6.94 -2.05 -10.83
C MET A 193 -5.44 -1.82 -11.07
N ALA A 194 -5.12 -1.28 -12.24
CA ALA A 194 -3.77 -0.84 -12.54
C ALA A 194 -3.43 0.47 -11.78
N PRO A 195 -2.14 0.73 -11.49
CA PRO A 195 -1.69 1.96 -10.83
C PRO A 195 -2.27 3.25 -11.42
N GLU A 196 -2.23 3.40 -12.74
CA GLU A 196 -2.77 4.56 -13.46
C GLU A 196 -4.29 4.74 -13.29
N GLN A 197 -5.05 3.64 -13.12
CA GLN A 197 -6.48 3.70 -12.84
C GLN A 197 -6.75 4.23 -11.42
N LEU A 198 -5.96 3.79 -10.43
CA LEU A 198 -6.05 4.28 -9.06
C LEU A 198 -5.66 5.75 -8.93
N LEU A 199 -4.71 6.20 -9.74
CA LEU A 199 -4.24 7.59 -9.77
C LEU A 199 -5.14 8.50 -10.63
N GLY A 200 -6.17 7.98 -11.31
CA GLY A 200 -7.03 8.76 -12.20
C GLY A 200 -6.29 9.31 -13.43
N GLN A 201 -5.19 8.69 -13.82
CA GLN A 201 -4.41 9.09 -14.99
C GLN A 201 -5.04 8.57 -16.29
N ARG A 202 -4.53 9.04 -17.44
CA ARG A 202 -4.98 8.54 -18.74
C ARG A 202 -4.68 7.05 -18.88
N VAL A 203 -5.72 6.26 -19.13
CA VAL A 203 -5.66 4.80 -19.20
C VAL A 203 -5.62 4.35 -20.64
N ASP A 204 -4.72 3.43 -20.98
CA ASP A 204 -4.65 2.74 -22.27
C ASP A 204 -4.70 1.20 -22.11
N ARG A 205 -4.57 0.45 -23.20
CA ARG A 205 -4.64 -1.03 -23.22
C ARG A 205 -3.71 -1.73 -22.21
N ARG A 206 -2.66 -1.07 -21.74
CA ARG A 206 -1.69 -1.63 -20.78
C ARG A 206 -2.24 -1.77 -19.38
N CYS A 207 -3.37 -1.12 -19.06
CA CYS A 207 -4.05 -1.37 -17.80
C CYS A 207 -4.66 -2.79 -17.76
N ASP A 208 -5.19 -3.26 -18.89
CA ASP A 208 -5.72 -4.63 -18.98
C ASP A 208 -4.60 -5.68 -18.85
N ILE A 209 -3.38 -5.36 -19.33
CA ILE A 209 -2.21 -6.23 -19.16
C ILE A 209 -1.83 -6.38 -17.68
N PHE A 210 -1.91 -5.28 -16.92
CA PHE A 210 -1.69 -5.33 -15.47
C PHE A 210 -2.76 -6.18 -14.78
N SER A 211 -4.05 -5.90 -15.04
CA SER A 211 -5.17 -6.65 -14.46
C SER A 211 -5.12 -8.14 -14.85
N PHE A 212 -4.74 -8.44 -16.08
CA PHE A 212 -4.50 -9.81 -16.56
C PHE A 212 -3.37 -10.49 -15.77
N GLY A 213 -2.27 -9.78 -15.51
CA GLY A 213 -1.16 -10.26 -14.68
C GLY A 213 -1.61 -10.61 -13.26
N VAL A 214 -2.48 -9.78 -12.65
CA VAL A 214 -3.07 -10.06 -11.32
C VAL A 214 -3.92 -11.33 -11.35
N VAL A 215 -4.80 -11.46 -12.36
CA VAL A 215 -5.66 -12.65 -12.52
C VAL A 215 -4.82 -13.91 -12.76
N LEU A 216 -3.80 -13.84 -13.62
CA LEU A 216 -2.90 -14.98 -13.88
C LEU A 216 -2.15 -15.40 -12.61
N CYS A 217 -1.64 -14.43 -11.84
CA CYS A 217 -1.01 -14.73 -10.55
C CYS A 217 -1.97 -15.45 -9.61
N GLU A 218 -3.20 -14.98 -9.50
CA GLU A 218 -4.21 -15.57 -8.63
C GLU A 218 -4.64 -16.97 -9.10
N MET A 219 -4.78 -17.21 -10.40
CA MET A 219 -5.04 -18.54 -10.95
C MET A 219 -3.95 -19.55 -10.58
N LEU A 220 -2.69 -19.13 -10.60
CA LEU A 220 -1.52 -19.99 -10.33
C LEU A 220 -1.26 -20.22 -8.84
N THR A 221 -1.57 -19.23 -8.00
CA THR A 221 -1.16 -19.23 -6.59
C THR A 221 -2.32 -19.34 -5.60
N GLY A 222 -3.56 -19.15 -6.07
CA GLY A 222 -4.76 -19.08 -5.23
C GLY A 222 -4.95 -17.72 -4.53
N ALA A 223 -4.01 -16.77 -4.69
CA ALA A 223 -4.06 -15.46 -4.04
C ALA A 223 -3.65 -14.32 -4.99
N ALA A 224 -4.37 -13.22 -4.94
CA ALA A 224 -4.00 -12.02 -5.70
C ALA A 224 -2.77 -11.33 -5.06
N PRO A 225 -1.78 -10.86 -5.88
CA PRO A 225 -0.45 -10.49 -5.41
C PRO A 225 -0.39 -9.23 -4.55
N PHE A 226 -1.45 -8.42 -4.52
CA PHE A 226 -1.46 -7.12 -3.84
C PHE A 226 -2.54 -6.99 -2.76
N VAL A 227 -3.31 -8.05 -2.49
CA VAL A 227 -4.41 -8.00 -1.50
C VAL A 227 -3.87 -7.96 -0.09
N HIS A 228 -4.40 -7.03 0.71
CA HIS A 228 -4.14 -6.85 2.13
C HIS A 228 -5.46 -6.73 2.90
N ASP A 229 -5.39 -6.80 4.23
CA ASP A 229 -6.56 -6.77 5.13
C ASP A 229 -7.41 -5.51 5.02
N ASN A 230 -6.85 -4.41 4.51
CA ASN A 230 -7.59 -3.18 4.28
C ASN A 230 -7.35 -2.61 2.87
N ARG A 231 -8.28 -1.76 2.45
CA ARG A 231 -8.31 -1.14 1.12
C ARG A 231 -7.11 -0.23 0.84
N ILE A 232 -6.67 0.53 1.84
CA ILE A 232 -5.58 1.51 1.69
C ILE A 232 -4.25 0.77 1.50
N ASP A 233 -3.99 -0.28 2.28
CA ASP A 233 -2.79 -1.09 2.14
C ASP A 233 -2.78 -1.83 0.79
N THR A 234 -3.94 -2.27 0.31
CA THR A 234 -4.09 -2.87 -1.03
C THR A 234 -3.78 -1.83 -2.13
N MET A 235 -4.36 -0.63 -2.06
CA MET A 235 -4.05 0.45 -3.01
C MET A 235 -2.58 0.82 -2.97
N HIS A 236 -2.00 0.95 -1.77
CA HIS A 236 -0.57 1.23 -1.61
C HIS A 236 0.30 0.12 -2.19
N ALA A 237 -0.08 -1.14 -2.02
CA ALA A 237 0.65 -2.28 -2.59
C ALA A 237 0.60 -2.27 -4.13
N ILE A 238 -0.57 -1.97 -4.71
CA ILE A 238 -0.71 -1.83 -6.16
C ILE A 238 0.17 -0.70 -6.70
N LEU A 239 0.26 0.42 -6.00
CA LEU A 239 1.02 1.59 -6.45
C LEU A 239 2.54 1.42 -6.27
N HIS A 240 2.98 0.75 -5.18
CA HIS A 240 4.36 0.89 -4.72
C HIS A 240 5.10 -0.41 -4.38
N ARG A 241 4.39 -1.56 -4.26
CA ARG A 241 5.04 -2.84 -3.89
C ARG A 241 5.23 -3.73 -5.10
N ASP A 242 6.38 -4.41 -5.14
CA ASP A 242 6.57 -5.49 -6.11
C ASP A 242 5.64 -6.65 -5.80
N PRO A 243 5.16 -7.39 -6.82
CA PRO A 243 4.28 -8.52 -6.61
C PRO A 243 4.99 -9.61 -5.80
N LEU A 244 4.33 -10.08 -4.74
CA LEU A 244 4.80 -11.22 -3.96
C LEU A 244 4.27 -12.50 -4.58
N PHE A 245 5.17 -13.35 -5.04
CA PHE A 245 4.80 -14.68 -5.51
C PHE A 245 4.97 -15.69 -4.39
N PRO A 246 3.89 -16.38 -3.93
CA PRO A 246 4.01 -17.43 -2.92
C PRO A 246 4.96 -18.52 -3.36
N THR A 247 5.99 -18.80 -2.56
CA THR A 247 6.96 -19.87 -2.81
C THR A 247 6.54 -21.22 -2.22
N ASN A 248 5.40 -21.28 -1.55
CA ASN A 248 4.95 -22.42 -0.71
C ASN A 248 3.87 -23.26 -1.41
N GLY A 249 4.13 -23.78 -2.59
CA GLY A 249 3.31 -24.82 -3.23
C GLY A 249 4.17 -26.03 -3.62
N PRO A 250 3.57 -27.23 -3.88
CA PRO A 250 4.31 -28.44 -4.25
C PRO A 250 5.03 -28.37 -5.61
N GLY A 251 5.26 -27.17 -6.14
CA GLY A 251 6.09 -26.93 -7.31
C GLY A 251 6.28 -25.45 -7.49
N GLY A 252 7.33 -24.83 -6.99
CA GLY A 252 7.58 -23.39 -7.09
C GLY A 252 7.21 -22.79 -8.47
N LEU A 253 6.91 -21.49 -8.51
CA LEU A 253 6.55 -20.83 -9.76
C LEU A 253 7.74 -20.91 -10.74
N LEU A 254 7.50 -21.38 -11.95
CA LEU A 254 8.56 -21.49 -12.99
C LEU A 254 9.20 -20.10 -13.20
N LEU A 255 10.52 -20.05 -13.33
CA LEU A 255 11.29 -18.82 -13.57
C LEU A 255 10.72 -18.00 -14.74
N GLY A 256 10.31 -18.67 -15.79
CA GLY A 256 9.67 -18.05 -16.95
C GLY A 256 8.36 -17.32 -16.59
N LEU A 257 7.51 -17.94 -15.76
CA LEU A 257 6.24 -17.34 -15.31
C LEU A 257 6.48 -16.18 -14.34
N GLN A 258 7.45 -16.30 -13.45
CA GLN A 258 7.82 -15.21 -12.56
C GLN A 258 8.29 -13.98 -13.34
N ARG A 259 9.09 -14.17 -14.40
CA ARG A 259 9.51 -13.10 -15.30
C ARG A 259 8.32 -12.44 -16.00
N ILE A 260 7.40 -13.26 -16.56
CA ILE A 260 6.19 -12.76 -17.23
C ILE A 260 5.34 -11.93 -16.26
N LEU A 261 5.07 -12.45 -15.07
CA LEU A 261 4.27 -11.76 -14.06
C LEU A 261 4.94 -10.48 -13.58
N THR A 262 6.25 -10.49 -13.31
CA THR A 262 7.00 -9.29 -12.91
C THR A 262 6.89 -8.19 -13.96
N LYS A 263 7.03 -8.53 -15.24
CA LYS A 263 6.92 -7.57 -16.35
C LYS A 263 5.48 -7.08 -16.54
N ALA A 264 4.48 -7.97 -16.48
CA ALA A 264 3.06 -7.58 -16.60
C ALA A 264 2.61 -6.66 -15.46
N LEU A 265 3.11 -6.90 -14.23
CA LEU A 265 2.76 -6.17 -13.00
C LEU A 265 3.68 -4.99 -12.70
N ALA A 266 4.53 -4.56 -13.64
CA ALA A 266 5.35 -3.37 -13.51
C ALA A 266 4.47 -2.13 -13.24
N LYS A 267 4.93 -1.23 -12.37
CA LYS A 267 4.12 -0.08 -11.92
C LYS A 267 3.94 0.95 -13.02
N THR A 268 4.98 1.17 -13.79
CA THR A 268 5.00 2.10 -14.91
C THR A 268 4.49 1.40 -16.18
N PRO A 269 3.47 1.91 -16.89
CA PRO A 269 2.97 1.27 -18.11
C PRO A 269 4.03 1.04 -19.20
N LYS A 270 5.08 1.87 -19.26
CA LYS A 270 6.18 1.72 -20.24
C LYS A 270 7.02 0.47 -19.99
N ASP A 271 7.11 0.01 -18.76
CA ASP A 271 7.92 -1.14 -18.35
C ASP A 271 7.17 -2.47 -18.49
N ARG A 272 5.87 -2.41 -18.82
CA ARG A 272 5.03 -3.59 -19.10
C ARG A 272 5.20 -4.08 -20.53
N TYR A 273 4.56 -5.19 -20.84
CA TYR A 273 4.28 -5.56 -22.23
C TYR A 273 3.52 -4.43 -22.92
N GLN A 274 3.88 -4.10 -24.15
CA GLN A 274 3.20 -3.03 -24.89
C GLN A 274 1.94 -3.53 -25.60
N THR A 275 1.88 -4.84 -25.87
CA THR A 275 0.70 -5.54 -26.38
C THR A 275 0.45 -6.81 -25.58
N ILE A 276 -0.82 -7.24 -25.51
CA ILE A 276 -1.18 -8.50 -24.85
C ILE A 276 -0.66 -9.70 -25.67
N ASN A 277 -0.43 -9.54 -26.97
CA ASN A 277 0.14 -10.58 -27.83
C ASN A 277 1.57 -10.95 -27.42
N GLU A 278 2.41 -9.95 -27.06
CA GLU A 278 3.76 -10.22 -26.56
C GLU A 278 3.74 -11.13 -25.31
N LEU A 279 2.81 -10.87 -24.39
CA LEU A 279 2.62 -11.69 -23.19
C LEU A 279 2.10 -13.09 -23.56
N ALA A 280 1.11 -13.16 -24.45
CA ALA A 280 0.53 -14.43 -24.89
C ALA A 280 1.55 -15.35 -25.56
N ASP A 281 2.48 -14.80 -26.35
CA ASP A 281 3.50 -15.58 -27.06
C ASP A 281 4.54 -16.14 -26.07
N GLU A 282 4.89 -15.42 -25.00
CA GLU A 282 5.73 -15.97 -23.94
C GLU A 282 5.00 -17.09 -23.16
N LEU A 283 3.69 -16.96 -22.89
CA LEU A 283 2.89 -18.04 -22.28
C LEU A 283 2.82 -19.29 -23.16
N LYS A 284 2.61 -19.11 -24.47
CA LYS A 284 2.61 -20.22 -25.46
C LYS A 284 3.97 -20.93 -25.51
N ALA A 285 5.08 -20.20 -25.40
CA ALA A 285 6.42 -20.77 -25.35
C ALA A 285 6.60 -21.67 -24.12
N ILE A 286 6.19 -21.19 -22.92
CA ILE A 286 6.23 -22.00 -21.69
C ILE A 286 5.36 -23.24 -21.82
N LYS A 287 4.14 -23.10 -22.34
CA LYS A 287 3.24 -24.24 -22.54
C LYS A 287 3.84 -25.29 -23.47
N ARG A 288 4.42 -24.85 -24.60
CA ARG A 288 5.09 -25.76 -25.56
C ARG A 288 6.23 -26.54 -24.91
N ASP A 289 7.05 -25.87 -24.09
CA ASP A 289 8.16 -26.52 -23.40
C ASP A 289 7.65 -27.54 -22.35
N LEU A 290 6.54 -27.24 -21.67
CA LEU A 290 5.87 -28.19 -20.77
C LEU A 290 5.28 -29.40 -21.52
N ASP A 291 4.67 -29.18 -22.69
CA ASP A 291 4.08 -30.24 -23.51
C ASP A 291 5.18 -31.16 -24.10
N LEU A 292 6.37 -30.65 -24.35
CA LEU A 292 7.54 -31.39 -24.81
C LEU A 292 8.26 -32.12 -23.65
N GLY A 293 7.75 -32.08 -22.42
CA GLY A 293 8.37 -32.73 -21.25
C GLY A 293 9.73 -32.17 -20.88
N LYS A 294 10.11 -30.97 -21.35
CA LYS A 294 11.32 -30.30 -20.93
C LYS A 294 11.26 -29.95 -19.47
N THR A 295 12.31 -30.29 -18.72
CA THR A 295 12.47 -29.82 -17.34
C THR A 295 12.68 -28.31 -17.37
N LEU A 296 11.60 -27.54 -17.24
CA LEU A 296 11.71 -26.08 -17.13
C LEU A 296 12.38 -25.73 -15.81
N PRO A 297 13.33 -24.78 -15.81
CA PRO A 297 13.93 -24.32 -14.59
C PRO A 297 12.82 -23.70 -13.74
N VAL A 298 12.48 -24.37 -12.67
CA VAL A 298 11.70 -23.80 -11.56
C VAL A 298 12.56 -22.67 -11.00
N ALA A 299 11.94 -21.52 -10.72
CA ALA A 299 12.64 -20.48 -9.97
C ALA A 299 13.34 -21.21 -8.83
N PRO A 300 14.66 -21.11 -8.69
CA PRO A 300 15.26 -21.72 -7.57
C PRO A 300 14.41 -21.25 -6.38
N ARG A 301 13.82 -22.18 -5.61
CA ARG A 301 13.70 -21.89 -4.19
C ARG A 301 14.99 -21.16 -3.96
N THR A 302 14.98 -19.95 -3.45
CA THR A 302 16.20 -19.34 -2.97
C THR A 302 16.61 -20.16 -1.75
N ARG A 303 16.91 -21.41 -1.98
CA ARG A 303 18.02 -22.09 -1.39
C ARG A 303 19.18 -21.37 -2.04
N LEU A 304 19.62 -20.33 -1.40
CA LEU A 304 21.03 -20.10 -1.36
C LEU A 304 21.60 -21.49 -1.05
N VAL A 305 22.14 -22.16 -2.08
CA VAL A 305 22.99 -23.31 -1.89
C VAL A 305 24.21 -22.71 -1.26
N LEU A 306 24.09 -22.51 0.05
CA LEU A 306 25.25 -22.46 0.91
C LEU A 306 25.98 -23.77 0.60
N LYS A 307 27.13 -23.71 -0.09
CA LYS A 307 28.09 -24.78 0.02
C LYS A 307 28.26 -24.97 1.51
N ARG A 308 27.67 -26.02 2.04
CA ARG A 308 27.99 -26.55 3.35
C ARG A 308 29.47 -27.03 3.27
N THR A 309 30.39 -26.18 3.61
CA THR A 309 31.58 -26.61 4.31
C THR A 309 31.05 -26.95 5.70
N GLY A 310 31.28 -28.18 6.15
CA GLY A 310 30.68 -28.76 7.33
C GLY A 310 30.81 -27.87 8.57
N ASP A 311 29.76 -27.32 8.96
CA ASP A 311 29.31 -26.49 10.06
C ASP A 311 28.67 -25.20 9.55
N GLY A 312 27.36 -25.25 9.41
CA GLY A 312 26.51 -24.46 8.55
C GLY A 312 26.25 -23.00 8.91
N SER A 313 27.23 -22.20 9.30
CA SER A 313 27.10 -20.76 9.48
C SER A 313 27.96 -19.97 8.48
N ARG A 314 27.35 -19.07 7.72
CA ARG A 314 28.07 -18.00 7.04
C ARG A 314 28.60 -17.09 8.15
N VAL A 315 29.85 -17.19 8.50
CA VAL A 315 30.46 -16.22 9.40
C VAL A 315 30.63 -14.93 8.61
N ILE A 316 29.81 -13.92 8.98
CA ILE A 316 29.99 -12.58 8.41
C ILE A 316 31.27 -12.00 8.98
N ASP A 317 32.18 -11.58 8.10
CA ASP A 317 33.38 -10.86 8.50
C ASP A 317 33.02 -9.39 8.75
N TYR A 318 32.49 -9.12 9.95
CA TYR A 318 32.02 -7.78 10.34
C TYR A 318 33.11 -6.72 10.32
N GLU A 319 34.38 -7.10 10.61
CA GLU A 319 35.52 -6.16 10.61
C GLU A 319 35.87 -5.70 9.19
N LYS A 320 35.68 -6.57 8.22
CA LYS A 320 35.95 -6.25 6.82
C LYS A 320 34.80 -5.49 6.18
N GLU A 321 33.56 -5.79 6.58
CA GLU A 321 32.34 -5.23 5.99
C GLU A 321 31.94 -3.87 6.57
N LEU A 322 32.33 -3.56 7.80
CA LEU A 322 31.88 -2.39 8.55
C LEU A 322 33.09 -1.53 8.94
N ASN A 323 32.91 -0.22 8.99
CA ASN A 323 33.90 0.63 9.63
C ASN A 323 33.85 0.46 11.17
N GLU A 324 34.90 0.97 11.86
CA GLU A 324 35.07 0.80 13.31
C GLU A 324 33.80 1.22 14.12
N ALA A 325 33.21 2.36 13.80
CA ALA A 325 32.02 2.86 14.49
C ALA A 325 30.78 1.97 14.23
N GLN A 326 30.57 1.55 12.98
CA GLN A 326 29.51 0.62 12.62
C GLN A 326 29.74 -0.75 13.26
N PHE A 327 30.97 -1.27 13.24
CA PHE A 327 31.32 -2.52 13.89
C PHE A 327 31.03 -2.47 15.40
N LYS A 328 31.45 -1.40 16.08
CA LYS A 328 31.13 -1.19 17.49
C LYS A 328 29.62 -1.15 17.74
N ALA A 329 28.86 -0.45 16.90
CA ALA A 329 27.40 -0.37 17.03
C ALA A 329 26.70 -1.73 16.81
N VAL A 330 27.23 -2.59 15.93
CA VAL A 330 26.70 -3.91 15.65
C VAL A 330 27.04 -4.92 16.75
N THR A 331 28.24 -4.85 17.31
CA THR A 331 28.73 -5.80 18.32
C THR A 331 28.35 -5.44 19.76
N THR A 332 27.95 -4.21 20.04
CA THR A 332 27.36 -3.81 21.35
C THR A 332 25.93 -4.34 21.42
N THR A 333 25.75 -5.61 21.81
CA THR A 333 24.43 -6.29 21.77
C THR A 333 23.52 -5.94 22.93
N ASP A 334 24.05 -5.78 24.11
CA ASP A 334 23.27 -5.62 25.34
C ASP A 334 23.33 -4.17 25.87
N GLY A 335 22.26 -3.79 26.56
CA GLY A 335 22.07 -2.45 27.12
C GLY A 335 21.54 -1.42 26.10
N PRO A 336 21.27 -0.20 26.59
CA PRO A 336 20.73 0.86 25.75
C PRO A 336 21.83 1.48 24.88
N LEU A 337 21.55 1.65 23.60
CA LEU A 337 22.47 2.17 22.58
C LEU A 337 21.81 3.28 21.77
N LEU A 338 22.44 4.45 21.72
CA LEU A 338 22.12 5.54 20.83
C LEU A 338 23.14 5.65 19.70
N ILE A 339 22.69 5.45 18.48
CA ILE A 339 23.52 5.60 17.26
C ILE A 339 23.17 6.95 16.63
N VAL A 340 24.07 7.92 16.77
CA VAL A 340 23.94 9.25 16.17
C VAL A 340 24.60 9.21 14.80
N ALA A 341 23.80 9.30 13.73
CA ALA A 341 24.27 8.98 12.40
C ALA A 341 23.76 10.01 11.38
N GLY A 342 24.65 10.71 10.71
CA GLY A 342 24.31 11.66 9.66
C GLY A 342 23.70 11.02 8.42
N ALA A 343 23.22 11.85 7.47
CA ALA A 343 22.77 11.38 6.17
C ALA A 343 23.91 10.65 5.45
N GLY A 344 23.65 9.50 4.84
CA GLY A 344 24.65 8.76 4.06
C GLY A 344 25.71 7.99 4.87
N THR A 345 25.62 7.94 6.21
CA THR A 345 26.59 7.22 7.07
C THR A 345 26.26 5.75 7.28
N GLY A 346 25.21 5.22 6.64
CA GLY A 346 24.87 3.81 6.70
C GLY A 346 24.02 3.41 7.90
N LYS A 347 23.15 4.30 8.43
CA LYS A 347 22.14 4.02 9.49
C LYS A 347 21.47 2.66 9.30
N THR A 348 20.76 2.52 8.18
CA THR A 348 20.04 1.30 7.82
C THR A 348 20.94 0.08 7.72
N ARG A 349 22.16 0.23 7.13
CA ARG A 349 23.14 -0.85 7.04
C ARG A 349 23.51 -1.34 8.44
N THR A 350 23.82 -0.45 9.36
CA THR A 350 24.18 -0.78 10.74
C THR A 350 23.08 -1.58 11.45
N LEU A 351 21.79 -1.15 11.32
CA LEU A 351 20.67 -1.91 11.90
C LEU A 351 20.50 -3.29 11.27
N VAL A 352 20.63 -3.41 9.95
CA VAL A 352 20.55 -4.68 9.23
C VAL A 352 21.63 -5.66 9.72
N TYR A 353 22.88 -5.20 9.84
CA TYR A 353 23.97 -6.03 10.37
C TYR A 353 23.79 -6.37 11.84
N ARG A 354 23.19 -5.46 12.64
CA ARG A 354 22.87 -5.74 14.04
C ARG A 354 21.80 -6.82 14.19
N VAL A 355 20.73 -6.80 13.36
CA VAL A 355 19.74 -7.89 13.31
C VAL A 355 20.42 -9.21 12.96
N ALA A 356 21.24 -9.21 11.91
CA ALA A 356 22.01 -10.39 11.49
C ALA A 356 22.88 -10.94 12.62
N ARG A 357 23.62 -10.06 13.31
CA ARG A 357 24.50 -10.42 14.44
C ARG A 357 23.73 -11.04 15.61
N LEU A 358 22.60 -10.44 16.02
CA LEU A 358 21.78 -10.97 17.10
C LEU A 358 21.28 -12.39 16.79
N VAL A 359 20.80 -12.63 15.56
CA VAL A 359 20.34 -13.96 15.14
C VAL A 359 21.50 -14.95 15.08
N GLU A 360 22.69 -14.52 14.62
CA GLU A 360 23.89 -15.34 14.50
C GLU A 360 24.43 -15.82 15.86
N ILE A 361 24.41 -14.94 16.88
CA ILE A 361 24.81 -15.29 18.25
C ILE A 361 23.74 -16.09 19.01
N GLY A 362 22.64 -16.49 18.33
CA GLY A 362 21.63 -17.40 18.89
C GLY A 362 20.42 -16.73 19.51
N VAL A 363 20.27 -15.41 19.38
CA VAL A 363 19.04 -14.72 19.81
C VAL A 363 17.86 -15.23 18.96
N LYS A 364 16.76 -15.60 19.61
CA LYS A 364 15.54 -16.02 18.91
C LYS A 364 14.99 -14.85 18.06
N PRO A 365 14.80 -15.02 16.76
CA PRO A 365 14.34 -13.94 15.89
C PRO A 365 13.02 -13.28 16.39
N GLU A 366 12.12 -14.06 16.94
CA GLU A 366 10.83 -13.60 17.45
C GLU A 366 10.96 -12.70 18.69
N SER A 367 12.13 -12.74 19.37
CA SER A 367 12.43 -11.86 20.50
C SER A 367 13.09 -10.54 20.10
N ILE A 368 13.24 -10.29 18.80
CA ILE A 368 13.76 -9.06 18.24
C ILE A 368 12.60 -8.27 17.64
N LEU A 369 12.48 -6.99 17.99
CA LEU A 369 11.49 -6.05 17.44
C LEU A 369 12.21 -4.91 16.73
N LEU A 370 11.89 -4.70 15.43
CA LEU A 370 12.40 -3.61 14.61
C LEU A 370 11.28 -2.63 14.30
N LEU A 371 11.32 -1.44 14.89
CA LEU A 371 10.37 -0.36 14.68
C LEU A 371 10.94 0.66 13.71
N THR A 372 10.17 1.01 12.70
CA THR A 372 10.54 1.97 11.66
C THR A 372 9.37 2.92 11.36
N PHE A 373 9.64 4.00 10.63
CA PHE A 373 8.60 4.95 10.25
C PHE A 373 7.58 4.34 9.27
N THR A 374 8.01 3.40 8.41
CA THR A 374 7.14 2.74 7.45
C THR A 374 7.28 1.22 7.49
N ARG A 375 6.17 0.48 7.30
CA ARG A 375 6.21 -0.99 7.19
C ARG A 375 7.17 -1.48 6.10
N ARG A 376 7.27 -0.72 4.99
CA ARG A 376 8.18 -1.04 3.87
C ARG A 376 9.65 -0.99 4.30
N ALA A 377 10.04 0.00 5.10
CA ALA A 377 11.41 0.10 5.62
C ALA A 377 11.75 -1.13 6.46
N ALA A 378 10.88 -1.51 7.41
CA ALA A 378 11.06 -2.71 8.22
C ALA A 378 11.21 -3.97 7.35
N ALA A 379 10.29 -4.21 6.42
CA ALA A 379 10.33 -5.37 5.54
C ALA A 379 11.61 -5.41 4.69
N SER A 380 12.03 -4.27 4.12
CA SER A 380 13.28 -4.16 3.36
C SER A 380 14.52 -4.47 4.19
N MET A 381 14.57 -3.97 5.44
CA MET A 381 15.68 -4.25 6.35
C MET A 381 15.75 -5.74 6.70
N LEU A 382 14.63 -6.37 7.03
CA LEU A 382 14.58 -7.80 7.36
C LEU A 382 14.93 -8.68 6.17
N THR A 383 14.50 -8.32 4.96
CA THR A 383 14.92 -9.01 3.73
C THR A 383 16.42 -8.93 3.52
N ARG A 384 17.03 -7.76 3.75
CA ARG A 384 18.50 -7.58 3.65
C ARG A 384 19.25 -8.36 4.74
N ALA A 385 18.73 -8.35 5.97
CA ALA A 385 19.33 -9.13 7.06
C ALA A 385 19.29 -10.64 6.77
N ALA A 386 18.18 -11.13 6.20
CA ALA A 386 18.05 -12.52 5.78
C ALA A 386 18.99 -12.90 4.64
N ALA A 387 19.26 -11.98 3.73
CA ALA A 387 20.23 -12.18 2.65
C ALA A 387 21.69 -12.19 3.16
N LEU A 388 21.99 -11.44 4.24
CA LEU A 388 23.31 -11.37 4.84
C LEU A 388 23.64 -12.59 5.70
N ALA A 389 22.78 -12.92 6.66
CA ALA A 389 23.03 -13.98 7.63
C ALA A 389 22.26 -15.25 7.25
N ASP A 390 20.95 -15.25 7.47
CA ASP A 390 20.14 -16.44 7.27
C ASP A 390 18.64 -16.10 7.23
N ALA A 391 17.85 -17.02 6.63
CA ALA A 391 16.41 -16.86 6.48
C ALA A 391 15.65 -16.70 7.82
N ARG A 392 16.25 -17.08 8.96
CA ARG A 392 15.66 -16.87 10.29
C ARG A 392 15.40 -15.38 10.57
N CYS A 393 16.19 -14.48 10.00
CA CYS A 393 15.99 -13.03 10.16
C CYS A 393 14.61 -12.55 9.67
N GLN A 394 13.94 -13.29 8.78
CA GLN A 394 12.57 -12.97 8.34
C GLN A 394 11.51 -13.16 9.42
N ARG A 395 11.82 -13.92 10.48
CA ARG A 395 10.91 -14.12 11.61
C ARG A 395 11.03 -13.04 12.69
N VAL A 396 11.92 -12.09 12.51
CA VAL A 396 12.03 -10.89 13.36
C VAL A 396 10.76 -10.06 13.23
N SER A 397 10.21 -9.62 14.35
CA SER A 397 9.02 -8.77 14.36
C SER A 397 9.39 -7.37 13.84
N GLY A 398 8.82 -6.98 12.69
CA GLY A 398 9.09 -5.68 12.09
C GLY A 398 7.82 -4.90 11.76
N GLY A 399 7.84 -3.58 11.99
CA GLY A 399 6.70 -2.75 11.66
C GLY A 399 6.79 -1.30 12.14
N THR A 400 5.63 -0.65 12.21
CA THR A 400 5.49 0.71 12.75
C THR A 400 4.91 0.66 14.17
N PHE A 401 5.09 1.75 14.93
CA PHE A 401 4.47 1.88 16.27
C PHE A 401 2.95 1.63 16.25
N HIS A 402 2.26 2.15 15.24
CA HIS A 402 0.81 1.96 15.10
C HIS A 402 0.44 0.50 14.82
N SER A 403 1.21 -0.21 13.97
CA SER A 403 0.94 -1.63 13.71
C SER A 403 1.21 -2.49 14.94
N LEU A 404 2.24 -2.17 15.70
CA LEU A 404 2.52 -2.83 16.98
C LEU A 404 1.39 -2.55 17.97
N GLY A 405 1.01 -1.29 18.18
CA GLY A 405 -0.07 -0.88 19.09
C GLY A 405 -1.38 -1.58 18.75
N HIS A 406 -1.76 -1.60 17.47
CA HIS A 406 -2.95 -2.31 17.02
C HIS A 406 -2.92 -3.81 17.37
N SER A 407 -1.81 -4.49 17.06
CA SER A 407 -1.65 -5.92 17.34
C SER A 407 -1.68 -6.24 18.84
N VAL A 408 -0.98 -5.43 19.63
CA VAL A 408 -0.91 -5.59 21.09
C VAL A 408 -2.27 -5.31 21.73
N LEU A 409 -2.97 -4.24 21.36
CA LEU A 409 -4.30 -3.93 21.89
C LEU A 409 -5.33 -5.01 21.55
N ARG A 410 -5.23 -5.65 20.39
CA ARG A 410 -6.07 -6.82 20.06
C ARG A 410 -5.78 -8.02 20.96
N LYS A 411 -4.49 -8.30 21.18
CA LYS A 411 -4.04 -9.43 22.01
C LYS A 411 -4.36 -9.23 23.49
N PHE A 412 -4.21 -8.01 24.00
CA PHE A 412 -4.35 -7.64 25.41
C PHE A 412 -5.57 -6.73 25.65
N ALA A 413 -6.65 -6.91 24.90
CA ALA A 413 -7.81 -6.03 24.93
C ALA A 413 -8.39 -5.81 26.34
N ASP A 414 -8.46 -6.88 27.12
CA ASP A 414 -8.99 -6.87 28.49
C ASP A 414 -8.11 -6.00 29.43
N HIS A 415 -6.78 -6.06 29.28
CA HIS A 415 -5.83 -5.22 30.04
C HIS A 415 -5.83 -3.78 29.61
N ALA A 416 -6.13 -3.52 28.35
CA ALA A 416 -6.17 -2.18 27.77
C ALA A 416 -7.53 -1.48 27.94
N GLY A 417 -8.55 -2.16 28.47
CA GLY A 417 -9.90 -1.62 28.61
C GLY A 417 -10.54 -1.28 27.28
N VAL A 418 -10.20 -1.99 26.20
CA VAL A 418 -10.77 -1.82 24.86
C VAL A 418 -11.50 -3.08 24.42
N ALA A 419 -12.49 -2.95 23.55
CA ALA A 419 -13.18 -4.10 22.99
C ALA A 419 -12.25 -4.88 22.04
N LYS A 420 -12.29 -6.22 22.04
CA LYS A 420 -11.47 -7.05 21.13
C LYS A 420 -11.71 -6.74 19.65
N ASN A 421 -12.90 -6.30 19.29
CA ASN A 421 -13.34 -5.99 17.95
C ASN A 421 -13.43 -4.48 17.67
N PHE A 422 -12.63 -3.64 18.35
CA PHE A 422 -12.67 -2.20 18.12
C PHE A 422 -12.45 -1.84 16.65
N THR A 423 -13.09 -0.78 16.19
CA THR A 423 -12.92 -0.22 14.84
C THR A 423 -11.89 0.91 14.86
N VAL A 424 -10.98 0.91 13.89
CA VAL A 424 -10.01 2.01 13.73
C VAL A 424 -10.56 3.01 12.72
N LEU A 425 -10.73 4.25 13.15
CA LEU A 425 -11.12 5.37 12.30
C LEU A 425 -9.91 5.89 11.54
N ASP A 426 -10.03 6.03 10.23
CA ASP A 426 -9.04 6.75 9.44
C ASP A 426 -9.21 8.28 9.57
N GLN A 427 -8.38 9.04 8.86
CA GLN A 427 -8.44 10.51 8.92
C GLN A 427 -9.77 11.03 8.37
N SER A 428 -10.29 10.46 7.30
CA SER A 428 -11.57 10.87 6.70
C SER A 428 -12.74 10.56 7.63
N ASP A 429 -12.76 9.34 8.19
CA ASP A 429 -13.76 8.93 9.17
C ASP A 429 -13.76 9.85 10.41
N THR A 430 -12.55 10.20 10.88
CA THR A 430 -12.36 11.12 12.00
C THR A 430 -12.91 12.52 11.70
N GLU A 431 -12.60 13.06 10.51
CA GLU A 431 -13.10 14.36 10.06
C GLU A 431 -14.63 14.37 9.89
N ASP A 432 -15.20 13.29 9.36
CA ASP A 432 -16.63 13.15 9.13
C ASP A 432 -17.40 12.97 10.45
N LEU A 433 -16.86 12.23 11.40
CA LEU A 433 -17.41 12.11 12.74
C LEU A 433 -17.40 13.47 13.47
N ILE A 434 -16.32 14.22 13.36
CA ILE A 434 -16.21 15.58 13.92
C ILE A 434 -17.30 16.49 13.30
N ASP A 435 -17.52 16.44 11.99
CA ASP A 435 -18.55 17.25 11.32
C ASP A 435 -19.96 16.85 11.74
N LEU A 436 -20.22 15.54 11.89
CA LEU A 436 -21.48 15.01 12.40
C LEU A 436 -21.79 15.56 13.80
N LEU A 437 -20.83 15.43 14.72
CA LEU A 437 -20.97 15.87 16.11
C LEU A 437 -21.11 17.39 16.21
N ARG A 438 -20.36 18.15 15.41
CA ARG A 438 -20.47 19.62 15.34
C ARG A 438 -21.89 20.05 14.97
N ARG A 439 -22.54 19.36 14.01
CA ARG A 439 -23.93 19.63 13.63
C ARG A 439 -24.91 19.27 14.74
N GLN A 440 -24.70 18.15 15.44
CA GLN A 440 -25.56 17.72 16.55
C GLN A 440 -25.52 18.70 17.74
N ILE A 441 -24.34 19.24 18.04
CA ILE A 441 -24.16 20.22 19.14
C ILE A 441 -24.60 21.64 18.74
N ARG A 442 -25.06 21.83 17.47
CA ARG A 442 -25.49 23.11 16.91
C ARG A 442 -24.42 24.21 16.88
N ILE A 443 -23.14 23.85 16.83
CA ILE A 443 -22.02 24.79 16.67
C ILE A 443 -21.87 25.19 15.18
N THR A 444 -22.96 25.53 14.49
CA THR A 444 -22.93 25.71 13.02
C THR A 444 -22.83 27.15 12.56
N LYS A 445 -22.91 28.14 13.46
CA LYS A 445 -23.09 29.55 13.07
C LYS A 445 -22.00 30.53 13.46
N ALA A 446 -20.90 30.07 14.08
CA ALA A 446 -19.79 30.96 14.37
C ALA A 446 -18.99 31.20 13.07
N GLN A 447 -18.92 32.46 12.61
CA GLN A 447 -18.17 32.87 11.40
C GLN A 447 -16.69 32.50 11.45
N HIS A 448 -16.15 32.23 12.63
CA HIS A 448 -14.72 31.95 12.87
C HIS A 448 -14.42 30.54 13.39
N PHE A 449 -15.41 29.62 13.43
CA PHE A 449 -15.17 28.27 13.92
C PHE A 449 -14.32 27.45 12.94
N PRO A 450 -13.32 26.67 13.40
CA PRO A 450 -12.41 25.94 12.52
C PRO A 450 -13.13 24.86 11.69
N ARG A 451 -12.59 24.59 10.50
CA ARG A 451 -13.10 23.51 9.62
C ARG A 451 -12.78 22.14 10.21
N LYS A 452 -13.56 21.10 9.85
CA LYS A 452 -13.40 19.71 10.36
C LYS A 452 -11.95 19.22 10.34
N ARG A 453 -11.21 19.45 9.25
CA ARG A 453 -9.81 19.08 9.11
C ARG A 453 -8.89 19.79 10.12
N THR A 454 -9.15 21.07 10.38
CA THR A 454 -8.40 21.85 11.39
C THR A 454 -8.70 21.35 12.80
N ILE A 455 -9.95 21.00 13.10
CA ILE A 455 -10.35 20.43 14.40
C ILE A 455 -9.67 19.08 14.61
N ALA A 456 -9.69 18.20 13.62
CA ALA A 456 -8.98 16.91 13.67
C ALA A 456 -7.48 17.10 13.93
N ALA A 457 -6.84 18.09 13.26
CA ALA A 457 -5.44 18.43 13.48
C ALA A 457 -5.18 18.97 14.91
N ILE A 458 -6.07 19.80 15.46
CA ILE A 458 -5.99 20.29 16.84
C ILE A 458 -6.07 19.12 17.83
N PHE A 459 -7.03 18.20 17.66
CA PHE A 459 -7.22 17.05 18.53
C PHE A 459 -6.03 16.08 18.44
N SER A 460 -5.55 15.82 17.24
CA SER A 460 -4.35 15.00 17.02
C SER A 460 -3.10 15.63 17.68
N MET A 461 -2.96 16.95 17.59
CA MET A 461 -1.82 17.66 18.19
C MET A 461 -1.86 17.60 19.74
N MET A 462 -3.05 17.67 20.34
CA MET A 462 -3.20 17.49 21.80
C MET A 462 -2.63 16.15 22.25
N VAL A 463 -2.93 15.10 21.49
CA VAL A 463 -2.48 13.73 21.77
C VAL A 463 -0.98 13.58 21.54
N ASN A 464 -0.51 13.90 20.33
CA ASN A 464 0.87 13.62 19.90
C ASN A 464 1.93 14.48 20.62
N LYS A 465 1.58 15.70 21.03
CA LYS A 465 2.46 16.58 21.81
C LYS A 465 2.21 16.52 23.32
N VAL A 466 1.17 15.79 23.75
CA VAL A 466 0.75 15.71 25.16
C VAL A 466 0.49 17.11 25.73
N LEU A 467 -0.30 17.90 25.00
CA LEU A 467 -0.65 19.28 25.35
C LEU A 467 -2.15 19.41 25.63
N SER A 468 -2.52 20.32 26.55
CA SER A 468 -3.93 20.70 26.73
C SER A 468 -4.45 21.49 25.53
N LEU A 469 -5.77 21.46 25.30
CA LEU A 469 -6.41 22.27 24.24
C LEU A 469 -6.00 23.75 24.34
N LYS A 470 -5.98 24.32 25.58
CA LYS A 470 -5.54 25.69 25.81
C LYS A 470 -4.11 25.96 25.30
N GLN A 471 -3.18 25.02 25.55
CA GLN A 471 -1.79 25.16 25.06
C GLN A 471 -1.70 25.07 23.56
N VAL A 472 -2.41 24.11 22.95
CA VAL A 472 -2.43 23.94 21.49
C VAL A 472 -2.99 25.19 20.81
N LEU A 473 -4.12 25.74 21.31
CA LEU A 473 -4.70 26.94 20.74
C LEU A 473 -3.76 28.13 20.89
N ASN A 474 -3.23 28.39 22.07
CA ASN A 474 -2.35 29.54 22.29
C ASN A 474 -1.06 29.50 21.46
N GLN A 475 -0.47 28.30 21.26
CA GLN A 475 0.82 28.16 20.59
C GLN A 475 0.72 28.00 19.07
N HIS A 476 -0.34 27.34 18.58
CA HIS A 476 -0.43 26.92 17.19
C HIS A 476 -1.66 27.44 16.44
N TYR A 477 -2.73 27.81 17.16
CA TYR A 477 -4.00 28.24 16.54
C TYR A 477 -4.60 29.43 17.30
N PRO A 478 -3.85 30.55 17.48
CA PRO A 478 -4.30 31.68 18.29
C PRO A 478 -5.61 32.29 17.80
N GLN A 479 -5.91 32.18 16.50
CA GLN A 479 -7.15 32.66 15.89
C GLN A 479 -8.42 31.91 16.36
N PHE A 480 -8.30 30.78 17.08
CA PHE A 480 -9.42 29.99 17.59
C PHE A 480 -9.49 29.93 19.12
N VAL A 481 -8.75 30.80 19.82
CA VAL A 481 -8.73 30.82 21.30
C VAL A 481 -10.13 31.13 21.88
N ASP A 482 -10.89 32.00 21.23
CA ASP A 482 -12.23 32.38 21.65
C ASP A 482 -13.23 31.21 21.52
N GLU A 483 -12.97 30.27 20.63
CA GLU A 483 -13.80 29.08 20.41
C GLU A 483 -13.42 27.90 21.34
N ARG A 484 -12.54 28.12 22.32
CA ARG A 484 -12.04 27.07 23.22
C ARG A 484 -13.15 26.27 23.87
N ARG A 485 -14.18 26.91 24.42
CA ARG A 485 -15.29 26.23 25.11
C ARG A 485 -16.08 25.32 24.17
N ASN A 486 -16.33 25.78 22.96
CA ASN A 486 -17.01 25.01 21.93
C ASN A 486 -16.18 23.80 21.49
N LEU A 487 -14.86 23.98 21.34
CA LEU A 487 -13.92 22.91 21.02
C LEU A 487 -13.77 21.90 22.18
N GLU A 488 -13.77 22.33 23.45
CA GLU A 488 -13.79 21.43 24.61
C GLU A 488 -15.06 20.57 24.66
N THR A 489 -16.23 21.17 24.38
CA THR A 489 -17.49 20.46 24.31
C THR A 489 -17.51 19.44 23.17
N LEU A 490 -17.02 19.84 22.00
CA LEU A 490 -16.92 18.96 20.83
C LEU A 490 -15.94 17.81 21.09
N PHE A 491 -14.78 18.09 21.69
CA PHE A 491 -13.80 17.07 22.03
C PHE A 491 -14.38 16.03 23.00
N LYS A 492 -15.09 16.48 24.04
CA LYS A 492 -15.76 15.57 24.99
C LYS A 492 -16.77 14.67 24.26
N SER A 493 -17.64 15.26 23.42
CA SER A 493 -18.61 14.48 22.65
C SER A 493 -17.96 13.52 21.67
N PHE A 494 -16.82 13.88 21.09
CA PHE A 494 -16.04 13.03 20.21
C PHE A 494 -15.46 11.82 20.97
N GLU A 495 -14.88 12.03 22.15
CA GLU A 495 -14.38 10.95 23.00
C GLU A 495 -15.50 10.02 23.50
N ASP A 496 -16.63 10.59 23.94
CA ASP A 496 -17.77 9.81 24.42
C ASP A 496 -18.39 8.96 23.28
N PHE A 497 -18.50 9.50 22.07
CA PHE A 497 -18.99 8.78 20.92
C PHE A 497 -18.06 7.62 20.52
N LYS A 498 -16.76 7.86 20.46
CA LYS A 498 -15.76 6.80 20.18
C LYS A 498 -15.85 5.67 21.21
N ARG A 499 -15.91 6.04 22.50
CA ARG A 499 -15.99 5.08 23.60
C ARG A 499 -17.24 4.22 23.54
N SER A 500 -18.41 4.83 23.31
CA SER A 500 -19.71 4.12 23.27
C SER A 500 -19.82 3.13 22.09
N ARG A 501 -19.04 3.33 21.03
CA ARG A 501 -19.08 2.51 19.82
C ARG A 501 -17.82 1.69 19.59
N HIS A 502 -16.93 1.62 20.58
CA HIS A 502 -15.67 0.88 20.51
C HIS A 502 -14.81 1.30 19.30
N MET A 503 -14.69 2.60 19.07
CA MET A 503 -13.90 3.19 17.99
C MET A 503 -12.62 3.82 18.55
N LEU A 504 -11.53 3.68 17.79
CA LEU A 504 -10.23 4.28 18.11
C LEU A 504 -9.71 5.01 16.86
N THR A 505 -9.13 6.18 17.03
CA THR A 505 -8.33 6.81 15.98
C THR A 505 -6.93 6.20 15.93
N TYR A 506 -6.14 6.55 14.91
CA TYR A 506 -4.73 6.14 14.88
C TYR A 506 -3.96 6.66 16.10
N ASP A 507 -4.24 7.89 16.55
CA ASP A 507 -3.60 8.44 17.74
C ASP A 507 -4.01 7.68 19.02
N ASP A 508 -5.27 7.28 19.13
CA ASP A 508 -5.77 6.49 20.25
C ASP A 508 -5.07 5.13 20.39
N LEU A 509 -4.66 4.51 19.27
CA LEU A 509 -3.92 3.25 19.34
C LEU A 509 -2.65 3.39 20.20
N LEU A 510 -1.92 4.48 20.05
CA LEU A 510 -0.70 4.72 20.81
C LEU A 510 -1.00 5.14 22.24
N VAL A 511 -2.02 5.97 22.46
CA VAL A 511 -2.44 6.39 23.82
C VAL A 511 -2.88 5.18 24.64
N ARG A 512 -3.81 4.38 24.11
CA ARG A 512 -4.31 3.17 24.80
C ARG A 512 -3.20 2.15 25.02
N PHE A 513 -2.28 2.01 24.07
CA PHE A 513 -1.15 1.12 24.23
C PHE A 513 -0.23 1.58 25.39
N ARG A 514 0.10 2.88 25.47
CA ARG A 514 0.88 3.42 26.58
C ARG A 514 0.14 3.24 27.91
N GLU A 515 -1.15 3.63 27.98
CA GLU A 515 -1.97 3.50 29.18
C GLU A 515 -2.05 2.06 29.67
N ALA A 516 -2.23 1.10 28.75
CA ALA A 516 -2.22 -0.31 29.08
C ALA A 516 -0.87 -0.78 29.63
N LEU A 517 0.24 -0.31 29.05
CA LEU A 517 1.57 -0.60 29.56
C LEU A 517 1.80 0.02 30.95
N GLU A 518 1.29 1.22 31.23
CA GLU A 518 1.39 1.85 32.53
C GLU A 518 0.55 1.13 33.59
N ALA A 519 -0.66 0.70 33.25
CA ALA A 519 -1.61 0.08 34.16
C ALA A 519 -1.29 -1.39 34.49
N SER A 520 -0.81 -2.17 33.51
CA SER A 520 -0.61 -3.61 33.66
C SER A 520 0.87 -4.00 33.72
N ALA A 521 1.34 -4.37 34.93
CA ALA A 521 2.68 -4.94 35.12
C ALA A 521 2.83 -6.28 34.37
N GLU A 522 1.79 -7.10 34.36
CA GLU A 522 1.77 -8.41 33.68
C GLU A 522 1.96 -8.23 32.17
N MET A 523 1.27 -7.26 31.54
CA MET A 523 1.43 -6.96 30.12
C MET A 523 2.85 -6.48 29.80
N ARG A 524 3.44 -5.61 30.64
CA ARG A 524 4.85 -5.19 30.48
C ARG A 524 5.80 -6.37 30.55
N GLU A 525 5.58 -7.28 31.50
CA GLU A 525 6.42 -8.45 31.67
C GLU A 525 6.34 -9.39 30.47
N GLN A 526 5.12 -9.74 30.01
CA GLN A 526 4.92 -10.59 28.86
C GLN A 526 5.50 -10.01 27.56
N LEU A 527 5.33 -8.69 27.33
CA LEU A 527 5.91 -8.02 26.17
C LEU A 527 7.42 -7.89 26.28
N GLY A 528 7.98 -7.63 27.47
CA GLY A 528 9.42 -7.60 27.71
C GLY A 528 10.08 -8.98 27.53
N GLU A 529 9.40 -10.08 27.87
CA GLU A 529 9.85 -11.42 27.55
C GLU A 529 9.78 -11.73 26.06
N GLN A 530 8.67 -11.31 25.42
CA GLN A 530 8.48 -11.51 23.98
C GLN A 530 9.50 -10.70 23.19
N TYR A 531 9.73 -9.44 23.50
CA TYR A 531 10.61 -8.53 22.75
C TYR A 531 11.83 -8.13 23.59
N ARG A 532 12.80 -9.03 23.65
CA ARG A 532 14.02 -8.84 24.44
C ARG A 532 14.98 -7.79 23.87
N TYR A 533 14.94 -7.61 22.54
CA TYR A 533 15.77 -6.63 21.82
C TYR A 533 14.87 -5.73 21.00
N ILE A 534 14.90 -4.44 21.27
CA ILE A 534 14.10 -3.44 20.55
C ILE A 534 15.03 -2.52 19.78
N MET A 535 14.78 -2.38 18.48
CA MET A 535 15.51 -1.46 17.60
C MET A 535 14.53 -0.46 17.01
N VAL A 536 14.91 0.82 16.99
CA VAL A 536 14.10 1.91 16.44
C VAL A 536 14.93 2.69 15.42
N ASP A 537 14.46 2.70 14.18
CA ASP A 537 15.03 3.51 13.11
C ASP A 537 14.38 4.90 13.06
N GLU A 538 15.11 5.87 12.54
CA GLU A 538 14.70 7.28 12.42
C GLU A 538 14.10 7.84 13.71
N TYR A 539 14.81 7.64 14.84
CA TYR A 539 14.30 7.98 16.18
C TYR A 539 14.00 9.48 16.37
N GLN A 540 14.62 10.37 15.58
CA GLN A 540 14.32 11.80 15.57
C GLN A 540 12.89 12.11 15.10
N ASP A 541 12.26 11.19 14.37
CA ASP A 541 10.90 11.35 13.85
C ASP A 541 9.84 10.74 14.80
N THR A 542 10.26 10.22 15.94
CA THR A 542 9.35 9.76 17.00
C THR A 542 8.75 10.93 17.77
N ASN A 543 7.50 10.77 18.20
CA ASN A 543 6.86 11.69 19.13
C ASN A 543 7.13 11.27 20.60
N LYS A 544 6.76 12.14 21.56
CA LYS A 544 6.97 11.89 22.99
C LYS A 544 6.27 10.61 23.48
N LEU A 545 5.08 10.34 22.97
CA LEU A 545 4.30 9.15 23.30
C LEU A 545 5.01 7.85 22.87
N GLN A 546 5.59 7.84 21.67
CA GLN A 546 6.36 6.70 21.17
C GLN A 546 7.63 6.46 21.99
N ALA A 547 8.34 7.51 22.38
CA ALA A 547 9.50 7.40 23.27
C ALA A 547 9.12 6.80 24.63
N GLN A 548 7.97 7.19 25.21
CA GLN A 548 7.44 6.61 26.44
C GLN A 548 7.10 5.13 26.29
N ILE A 549 6.45 4.74 25.17
CA ILE A 549 6.15 3.33 24.87
C ILE A 549 7.43 2.50 24.83
N VAL A 550 8.48 2.99 24.14
CA VAL A 550 9.79 2.29 24.09
C VAL A 550 10.33 2.09 25.51
N LYS A 551 10.33 3.15 26.35
CA LYS A 551 10.82 3.06 27.71
C LYS A 551 10.06 2.03 28.55
N LEU A 552 8.72 1.99 28.43
CA LEU A 552 7.89 1.04 29.16
C LEU A 552 8.12 -0.41 28.71
N MET A 553 8.31 -0.63 27.41
CA MET A 553 8.57 -1.96 26.85
C MET A 553 9.96 -2.51 27.21
N THR A 554 10.94 -1.64 27.42
CA THR A 554 12.33 -2.02 27.70
C THR A 554 12.65 -2.12 29.18
N ALA A 555 11.71 -1.82 30.07
CA ALA A 555 11.92 -1.72 31.52
C ALA A 555 12.55 -2.98 32.17
N ARG A 556 12.42 -4.17 31.55
CA ARG A 556 12.98 -5.42 32.08
C ARG A 556 14.43 -5.67 31.67
N HIS A 557 14.83 -5.25 30.48
CA HIS A 557 16.12 -5.66 29.88
C HIS A 557 17.00 -4.49 29.45
N ASP A 558 16.44 -3.29 29.31
CA ASP A 558 17.06 -2.07 28.77
C ASP A 558 17.80 -2.30 27.40
N ASN A 559 17.54 -3.42 26.71
CA ASN A 559 18.16 -3.75 25.43
C ASN A 559 17.44 -3.00 24.29
N VAL A 560 17.72 -1.73 24.19
CA VAL A 560 17.17 -0.85 23.15
C VAL A 560 18.29 -0.21 22.34
N ALA A 561 18.22 -0.31 21.02
CA ALA A 561 19.11 0.40 20.11
C ALA A 561 18.29 1.38 19.26
N VAL A 562 18.55 2.67 19.38
CA VAL A 562 17.90 3.69 18.56
C VAL A 562 18.93 4.30 17.61
N VAL A 563 18.54 4.54 16.36
CA VAL A 563 19.37 5.23 15.38
C VAL A 563 18.62 6.44 14.82
N GLY A 564 19.34 7.53 14.61
CA GLY A 564 18.72 8.74 14.07
C GLY A 564 19.73 9.83 13.78
N ASP A 565 19.19 10.93 13.25
CA ASP A 565 19.90 12.16 12.97
C ASP A 565 19.04 13.34 13.43
N GLU A 566 19.45 14.03 14.45
CA GLU A 566 18.73 15.18 15.02
C GLU A 566 18.52 16.32 14.00
N PHE A 567 19.34 16.37 12.93
CA PHE A 567 19.23 17.37 11.86
C PHE A 567 18.29 16.95 10.71
N GLN A 568 17.81 15.69 10.68
CA GLN A 568 16.88 15.17 9.69
C GLN A 568 15.42 15.16 10.18
N SER A 569 15.10 15.75 11.32
CA SER A 569 13.73 15.80 11.85
C SER A 569 12.86 16.79 11.08
N ILE A 570 12.12 16.31 10.07
CA ILE A 570 11.24 17.12 9.21
C ILE A 570 9.75 16.90 9.48
N TYR A 571 9.38 16.03 10.43
CA TYR A 571 7.99 15.70 10.77
C TYR A 571 7.48 16.36 12.05
N SER A 572 8.02 17.54 12.43
CA SER A 572 7.58 18.27 13.62
C SER A 572 6.08 18.64 13.59
N PHE A 573 5.50 18.83 12.41
CA PHE A 573 4.07 19.06 12.21
C PHE A 573 3.19 17.86 12.58
N ARG A 574 3.77 16.64 12.67
CA ARG A 574 3.13 15.42 13.19
C ARG A 574 3.48 15.14 14.66
N GLY A 575 4.06 16.09 15.35
CA GLY A 575 4.47 15.92 16.75
C GLY A 575 5.84 15.24 16.93
N ALA A 576 6.58 14.96 15.87
CA ALA A 576 7.95 14.48 15.95
C ALA A 576 8.84 15.50 16.70
N SER A 577 9.78 15.01 17.47
CA SER A 577 10.67 15.84 18.25
C SER A 577 12.10 15.29 18.25
N HIS A 578 13.02 16.02 17.63
CA HIS A 578 14.45 15.73 17.70
C HIS A 578 14.96 15.70 19.15
N ARG A 579 14.26 16.37 20.09
CA ARG A 579 14.58 16.32 21.53
C ARG A 579 14.52 14.92 22.10
N ASN A 580 13.74 13.99 21.52
CA ASN A 580 13.75 12.60 21.95
C ASN A 580 15.13 11.97 21.84
N MET A 581 15.94 12.33 20.83
CA MET A 581 17.33 11.88 20.73
C MET A 581 18.20 12.49 21.84
N LEU A 582 18.07 13.81 22.08
CA LEU A 582 18.85 14.53 23.10
C LEU A 582 18.48 14.08 24.52
N GLU A 583 17.24 13.68 24.73
CA GLU A 583 16.70 13.20 26.01
C GLU A 583 16.95 11.69 26.23
N PHE A 584 17.35 10.94 25.20
CA PHE A 584 17.55 9.50 25.31
C PHE A 584 18.55 9.12 26.41
N PRO A 585 19.72 9.77 26.59
CA PRO A 585 20.63 9.48 27.69
C PRO A 585 20.04 9.80 29.10
N LYS A 586 19.04 10.67 29.18
CA LYS A 586 18.32 10.92 30.42
C LYS A 586 17.31 9.82 30.75
N LEU A 587 16.65 9.29 29.72
CA LEU A 587 15.74 8.16 29.84
C LEU A 587 16.46 6.84 30.12
N PHE A 588 17.67 6.69 29.61
CA PHE A 588 18.54 5.52 29.73
C PHE A 588 19.95 5.97 30.17
N PRO A 589 20.20 6.16 31.48
CA PRO A 589 21.46 6.71 31.98
C PRO A 589 22.70 5.87 31.66
N SER A 590 22.52 4.54 31.43
CA SER A 590 23.61 3.62 31.04
C SER A 590 23.82 3.56 29.51
N ALA A 591 23.15 4.43 28.74
CA ALA A 591 23.22 4.38 27.28
C ALA A 591 24.62 4.65 26.74
N GLN A 592 25.09 3.76 25.88
CA GLN A 592 26.26 4.03 25.05
C GLN A 592 25.86 4.90 23.85
N ILE A 593 26.71 5.89 23.55
CA ILE A 593 26.50 6.78 22.40
C ILE A 593 27.60 6.49 21.37
N ILE A 594 27.21 6.09 20.17
CA ILE A 594 28.13 5.84 19.07
C ILE A 594 27.77 6.78 17.91
N LYS A 595 28.77 7.48 17.38
CA LYS A 595 28.60 8.42 16.26
C LYS A 595 29.07 7.76 14.97
N LEU A 596 28.21 7.78 13.94
CA LEU A 596 28.60 7.38 12.58
C LEU A 596 28.89 8.66 11.79
N GLU A 597 30.16 8.92 11.51
CA GLU A 597 30.64 10.16 10.90
C GLU A 597 31.17 9.96 9.46
N GLU A 598 31.57 8.75 9.08
CA GLU A 598 31.97 8.44 7.72
C GLU A 598 30.77 8.39 6.78
N ASN A 599 30.79 9.22 5.76
CA ASN A 599 29.72 9.34 4.77
C ASN A 599 30.09 8.59 3.48
N PHE A 600 29.19 7.73 3.03
CA PHE A 600 29.35 6.90 1.81
C PHE A 600 28.49 7.41 0.63
N ARG A 601 27.92 8.60 0.74
CA ARG A 601 27.01 9.15 -0.27
C ARG A 601 27.57 10.36 -0.97
N SER A 602 28.14 11.30 -0.21
CA SER A 602 28.49 12.62 -0.68
C SER A 602 30.01 12.83 -0.66
N THR A 603 30.52 13.66 -1.56
CA THR A 603 31.91 14.08 -1.57
C THR A 603 32.20 15.12 -0.47
N GLN A 604 33.45 15.30 -0.10
CA GLN A 604 33.87 16.16 1.02
C GLN A 604 33.40 17.62 0.89
N PRO A 605 33.45 18.28 -0.28
CA PRO A 605 32.98 19.67 -0.41
C PRO A 605 31.52 19.88 -0.03
N ILE A 606 30.62 18.89 -0.27
CA ILE A 606 29.23 18.95 0.15
C ILE A 606 29.12 18.83 1.66
N LEU A 607 29.92 17.93 2.26
CA LEU A 607 29.93 17.71 3.70
C LEU A 607 30.52 18.89 4.47
N ASP A 608 31.46 19.62 3.88
CA ASP A 608 32.05 20.83 4.51
C ASP A 608 30.99 21.91 4.70
N VAL A 609 30.12 22.13 3.70
CA VAL A 609 28.99 23.05 3.84
C VAL A 609 28.00 22.56 4.89
N ALA A 610 27.66 21.26 4.89
CA ALA A 610 26.77 20.68 5.89
C ALA A 610 27.35 20.79 7.31
N ASN A 611 28.64 20.48 7.48
CA ASN A 611 29.34 20.63 8.76
C ASN A 611 29.38 22.08 9.27
N ALA A 612 29.59 23.05 8.35
CA ALA A 612 29.58 24.47 8.70
C ALA A 612 28.23 24.91 9.25
N ILE A 613 27.13 24.52 8.58
CA ILE A 613 25.77 24.83 9.03
C ILE A 613 25.48 24.17 10.40
N ILE A 614 25.86 22.91 10.56
CA ILE A 614 25.62 22.15 11.80
C ILE A 614 26.42 22.71 12.99
N SER A 615 27.63 23.25 12.75
CA SER A 615 28.50 23.77 13.81
C SER A 615 27.88 24.89 14.63
N ASP A 616 26.98 25.66 14.03
CA ASP A 616 26.30 26.79 14.67
C ASP A 616 25.17 26.37 15.64
N VAL A 617 24.74 25.10 15.57
CA VAL A 617 23.69 24.60 16.45
C VAL A 617 24.23 24.30 17.85
N LYS A 618 23.68 24.96 18.86
CA LYS A 618 24.15 24.85 20.26
C LYS A 618 23.82 23.51 20.89
N GLU A 619 22.61 23.00 20.70
CA GLU A 619 22.10 21.75 21.29
C GLU A 619 22.19 20.60 20.26
N SER A 620 23.30 19.88 20.23
CA SER A 620 23.53 18.73 19.35
C SER A 620 24.58 17.77 19.88
N PHE A 621 24.62 16.54 19.35
CA PHE A 621 25.63 15.56 19.70
C PHE A 621 27.04 15.85 19.13
N LYS A 622 27.28 17.03 18.53
CA LYS A 622 28.57 17.44 17.96
C LYS A 622 29.22 16.31 17.14
N LYS A 623 28.82 16.16 15.89
CA LYS A 623 29.40 15.23 14.93
C LYS A 623 30.01 15.97 13.76
N ARG A 624 31.04 15.40 13.13
CA ARG A 624 31.67 15.93 11.92
C ARG A 624 31.67 14.87 10.83
N LEU A 625 30.93 15.12 9.77
CA LEU A 625 30.85 14.21 8.64
C LEU A 625 32.11 14.33 7.78
N TYR A 626 32.67 13.18 7.40
CA TYR A 626 33.80 13.11 6.46
C TYR A 626 33.57 12.01 5.43
N SER A 627 34.15 12.15 4.24
CA SER A 627 34.06 11.18 3.16
C SER A 627 35.45 10.75 2.67
N ARG A 628 35.52 9.50 2.23
CA ARG A 628 36.67 8.97 1.49
C ARG A 628 36.42 8.93 -0.02
N ILE A 629 35.30 9.50 -0.47
CA ILE A 629 34.99 9.61 -1.89
C ILE A 629 35.82 10.77 -2.45
N ASP A 630 36.72 10.44 -3.34
CA ASP A 630 37.60 11.42 -4.00
C ASP A 630 36.82 12.28 -4.99
N GLY A 631 37.25 13.54 -5.20
CA GLY A 631 36.69 14.47 -6.16
C GLY A 631 35.52 15.25 -5.61
N GLY A 632 34.72 15.79 -6.52
CA GLY A 632 33.55 16.65 -6.23
C GLY A 632 33.87 18.15 -6.34
N GLN A 633 32.93 18.91 -6.86
CA GLN A 633 32.99 20.37 -6.94
C GLN A 633 32.33 20.97 -5.70
N PRO A 634 32.78 22.14 -5.23
CA PRO A 634 32.09 22.87 -4.19
C PRO A 634 30.64 23.22 -4.61
N PRO A 635 29.70 23.14 -3.67
CA PRO A 635 28.34 23.61 -3.92
C PRO A 635 28.32 25.10 -4.33
N VAL A 636 27.46 25.44 -5.29
CA VAL A 636 27.33 26.80 -5.83
C VAL A 636 26.03 27.41 -5.35
N VAL A 637 26.05 28.64 -4.89
CA VAL A 637 24.86 29.41 -4.52
C VAL A 637 24.50 30.31 -5.69
N VAL A 638 23.25 30.19 -6.14
CA VAL A 638 22.68 31.04 -7.21
C VAL A 638 21.51 31.82 -6.65
N SER A 639 21.53 33.15 -6.76
CA SER A 639 20.38 34.00 -6.42
C SER A 639 19.55 34.31 -7.65
N ALA A 640 18.24 34.10 -7.54
CA ALA A 640 17.26 34.46 -8.55
C ALA A 640 16.36 35.58 -8.04
N ARG A 641 15.86 36.44 -8.93
CA ARG A 641 14.97 37.56 -8.58
C ARG A 641 13.56 37.09 -8.25
N ASP A 642 13.11 36.03 -8.91
CA ASP A 642 11.79 35.46 -8.77
C ASP A 642 11.77 33.97 -9.13
N GLU A 643 10.63 33.29 -8.93
CA GLU A 643 10.42 31.90 -9.24
C GLU A 643 10.60 31.55 -10.72
N ASN A 644 10.32 32.48 -11.62
CA ASN A 644 10.47 32.25 -13.07
C ASN A 644 11.95 32.21 -13.46
N GLU A 645 12.76 33.13 -12.92
CA GLU A 645 14.21 33.13 -13.12
C GLU A 645 14.84 31.87 -12.53
N GLN A 646 14.44 31.46 -11.31
CA GLN A 646 14.87 30.22 -10.69
C GLN A 646 14.55 29.02 -11.59
N SER A 647 13.29 28.88 -12.03
CA SER A 647 12.85 27.78 -12.88
C SER A 647 13.60 27.74 -14.22
N ARG A 648 13.85 28.89 -14.82
CA ARG A 648 14.62 29.01 -16.06
C ARG A 648 16.06 28.52 -15.87
N PHE A 649 16.73 29.00 -14.81
CA PHE A 649 18.08 28.56 -14.46
C PHE A 649 18.16 27.05 -14.26
N VAL A 650 17.25 26.47 -13.47
CA VAL A 650 17.21 25.04 -13.24
C VAL A 650 17.02 24.26 -14.54
N ALA A 651 16.05 24.66 -15.37
CA ALA A 651 15.80 24.00 -16.64
C ALA A 651 17.01 24.09 -17.59
N GLN A 652 17.66 25.25 -17.67
CA GLN A 652 18.86 25.44 -18.47
C GLN A 652 19.99 24.54 -17.97
N ARG A 653 20.23 24.48 -16.65
CA ARG A 653 21.31 23.65 -16.07
C ARG A 653 21.07 22.17 -16.29
N ILE A 654 19.82 21.71 -16.25
CA ILE A 654 19.47 20.31 -16.59
C ILE A 654 19.82 19.99 -18.05
N VAL A 655 19.53 20.93 -18.98
CA VAL A 655 19.87 20.73 -20.40
C VAL A 655 21.38 20.65 -20.59
N GLU A 656 22.13 21.56 -19.96
CA GLU A 656 23.60 21.56 -20.00
C GLU A 656 24.18 20.23 -19.48
N LEU A 657 23.74 19.77 -18.29
CA LEU A 657 24.20 18.50 -17.70
C LEU A 657 23.88 17.31 -18.62
N ARG A 658 22.73 17.32 -19.28
CA ARG A 658 22.36 16.28 -20.25
C ARG A 658 23.29 16.29 -21.47
N GLU A 659 23.63 17.47 -21.97
CA GLU A 659 24.59 17.65 -23.09
C GLU A 659 26.01 17.23 -22.70
N GLU A 660 26.37 17.43 -21.43
CA GLU A 660 27.62 16.92 -20.82
C GLU A 660 27.60 15.38 -20.63
N GLY A 661 26.46 14.71 -20.91
CA GLY A 661 26.30 13.26 -20.86
C GLY A 661 25.70 12.71 -19.57
N ALA A 662 25.24 13.54 -18.64
CA ALA A 662 24.57 13.08 -17.43
C ALA A 662 23.18 12.53 -17.73
N PRO A 663 22.83 11.30 -17.30
CA PRO A 663 21.48 10.78 -17.44
C PRO A 663 20.47 11.62 -16.64
N LEU A 664 19.30 11.87 -17.21
CA LEU A 664 18.24 12.61 -16.49
C LEU A 664 17.78 11.91 -15.20
N SER A 665 17.94 10.59 -15.13
CA SER A 665 17.66 9.80 -13.90
C SER A 665 18.58 10.13 -12.73
N ASP A 666 19.73 10.74 -13.00
CA ASP A 666 20.77 11.02 -12.01
C ASP A 666 20.70 12.49 -11.53
N ILE A 667 19.76 13.26 -12.09
CA ILE A 667 19.50 14.65 -11.75
C ILE A 667 18.25 14.75 -10.86
N ALA A 668 18.37 15.42 -9.72
CA ALA A 668 17.26 15.74 -8.83
C ALA A 668 17.13 17.27 -8.65
N VAL A 669 15.88 17.76 -8.56
CA VAL A 669 15.54 19.18 -8.33
C VAL A 669 14.72 19.33 -7.06
#